data_95b666c1e00c0e6218fb133d4d079257
#
_entry.id   95b666c1e00c0e6218fb133d4d079257
#
_cell.length_a   1.000
_cell.length_b   1.000
_cell.length_c   1.000
_cell.angle_alpha   90.00
_cell.angle_beta   90.00
_cell.angle_gamma   90.00
#
_symmetry.space_group_name_H-M   'P 1'
#
loop_
_entity.id
_entity.type
_entity.pdbx_description
1 polymer ?
#
loop_
_entity_poly.entity_id
_entity_poly.type
_entity_poly.pdbx_seq_one_letter_code
_entity_poly.pdbx_strand_id
1 'polypeptide(L)'
;MKILIVGGVAGGATVAARVRRLDEMAEVILFERGKYVSYANCGLPYYIGGTIAQRPKLFVQTVKGFTDRFRIDIRVEQEVIAVDRARKQVEVRNLATGEVYIETYDKLVLSPGAEPLRPKIEGIDSRKIFTLRSVPDTDAIKQYIDSQRPDRAVVVGGGFIGLEMAENLHHLGLRVDVVEMANQVMAPLDFSMASMVHRHLTDKGVGLYLEDGVVRFEETSEGRVVVYLRSGRKITSDMVLLSIGVRPEVGLAQEAGLTIGTCRGIVVDEYMQTSDPDIYALGDAVEVMHRVTGKPALIPLAGPTNKQGRIVADNLVLGNKRKYRGSIGTSVAKVFDLTVATAGANGKLLRANHIDYVSSYTHGASHAGYYPNALPLSIKILFAPGTGRLLGAQVVGCDGADKRIEMFEQIIREGGTVYDLTELEHAYAPPYSSAKDPVNMAGYVAGNILEGQVRIIHWREIASLSDETLRIDVRMQDEFAMGTIPGFVNIPLDELREHLDELPRERPIVVTCAVGLRGYLACRILTQHGFTDVRNLSGGYTTWRSATAPVAEPREGGACSCDCGSAQPQQKSCSEVSAHTLEVDACGLMCPGPVMQLKKSYEGLKPGEQLCITATDQAFGRDVASWCRMTGAELLSLDTSNGKVKALIRKQASEGTPCRPAQRVADNKTIVVFSDDLDKALASFVIANGAASTGKKVTMFFTFWGLNIIKKRQKPVVEKDLFGRMFSWMLPAHSGELRLSKMNMGGLGSRMMRWIMRSKKIDSLEELIRQAQENGVEMIACTMSMDVMGVRQEELMDNVTLGGVASYLDRTEEANLNLFI
;
A
#
# COMPACT_ATOMS: atom_id res chain seq x y z
N MET A 1 -8.22 15.80 -46.60
CA MET A 1 -8.63 16.56 -45.39
C MET A 1 -7.40 16.87 -44.58
N LYS A 2 -7.23 18.15 -44.22
CA LYS A 2 -6.10 18.60 -43.38
C LYS A 2 -6.56 18.77 -41.94
N ILE A 3 -5.91 18.02 -41.03
CA ILE A 3 -6.25 17.97 -39.61
C ILE A 3 -5.07 18.49 -38.82
N LEU A 4 -5.29 19.53 -38.03
CA LEU A 4 -4.33 20.03 -37.06
C LEU A 4 -4.67 19.49 -35.66
N ILE A 5 -3.67 19.11 -34.90
CA ILE A 5 -3.81 18.58 -33.53
C ILE A 5 -2.87 19.40 -32.63
N VAL A 6 -3.44 20.02 -31.59
CA VAL A 6 -2.69 20.78 -30.59
C VAL A 6 -2.55 19.95 -29.32
N GLY A 7 -1.31 19.62 -28.95
CA GLY A 7 -0.95 18.75 -27.82
C GLY A 7 -0.67 17.31 -28.25
N GLY A 8 0.54 16.85 -27.98
CA GLY A 8 1.12 15.59 -28.51
C GLY A 8 1.24 14.44 -27.54
N VAL A 9 0.62 14.49 -26.34
CA VAL A 9 0.80 13.43 -25.34
C VAL A 9 -0.32 12.38 -25.44
N ALA A 10 -1.21 12.22 -24.48
CA ALA A 10 -2.16 11.10 -24.47
C ALA A 10 -3.27 11.25 -25.51
N GLY A 11 -4.01 12.37 -25.47
CA GLY A 11 -5.16 12.61 -26.31
C GLY A 11 -4.81 12.81 -27.77
N GLY A 12 -3.99 13.81 -28.07
CA GLY A 12 -3.62 14.15 -29.46
C GLY A 12 -2.86 13.04 -30.18
N ALA A 13 -1.92 12.36 -29.49
CA ALA A 13 -1.22 11.20 -30.03
C ALA A 13 -2.19 10.05 -30.42
N THR A 14 -3.21 9.81 -29.56
CA THR A 14 -4.25 8.81 -29.84
C THR A 14 -5.11 9.20 -31.05
N VAL A 15 -5.51 10.48 -31.17
CA VAL A 15 -6.25 11.00 -32.33
C VAL A 15 -5.41 10.83 -33.58
N ALA A 16 -4.17 11.33 -33.61
CA ALA A 16 -3.28 11.30 -34.76
C ALA A 16 -3.08 9.88 -35.31
N ALA A 17 -2.73 8.95 -34.43
CA ALA A 17 -2.54 7.55 -34.80
C ALA A 17 -3.83 6.86 -35.26
N ARG A 18 -4.99 7.24 -34.73
CA ARG A 18 -6.28 6.66 -35.14
C ARG A 18 -6.76 7.24 -36.44
N VAL A 19 -6.64 8.55 -36.69
CA VAL A 19 -6.97 9.19 -37.97
C VAL A 19 -6.20 8.51 -39.10
N ARG A 20 -4.89 8.33 -38.97
CA ARG A 20 -4.11 7.67 -40.00
C ARG A 20 -4.59 6.26 -40.32
N ARG A 21 -5.03 5.50 -39.33
CA ARG A 21 -5.61 4.15 -39.51
C ARG A 21 -6.98 4.16 -40.21
N LEU A 22 -7.67 5.30 -40.23
CA LEU A 22 -8.98 5.44 -40.86
C LEU A 22 -8.89 6.10 -42.23
N ASP A 23 -7.91 6.99 -42.42
CA ASP A 23 -7.68 7.72 -43.69
C ASP A 23 -6.16 7.87 -43.91
N GLU A 24 -5.62 7.05 -44.83
CA GLU A 24 -4.20 7.07 -45.18
C GLU A 24 -3.80 8.35 -45.94
N MET A 25 -4.80 9.02 -46.56
CA MET A 25 -4.57 10.22 -47.40
C MET A 25 -4.75 11.54 -46.64
N ALA A 26 -5.20 11.48 -45.36
CA ALA A 26 -5.36 12.70 -44.55
C ALA A 26 -3.97 13.37 -44.33
N GLU A 27 -3.94 14.69 -44.44
CA GLU A 27 -2.80 15.49 -43.98
C GLU A 27 -2.95 15.72 -42.47
N VAL A 28 -2.06 15.18 -41.68
CA VAL A 28 -2.13 15.28 -40.20
C VAL A 28 -0.89 15.97 -39.70
N ILE A 29 -1.08 17.12 -39.06
CA ILE A 29 -0.01 17.90 -38.42
C ILE A 29 -0.30 17.94 -36.91
N LEU A 30 0.70 17.58 -36.10
CA LEU A 30 0.61 17.59 -34.63
C LEU A 30 1.62 18.59 -34.07
N PHE A 31 1.12 19.59 -33.34
CA PHE A 31 1.92 20.57 -32.63
C PHE A 31 2.09 20.19 -31.17
N GLU A 32 3.31 20.18 -30.69
CA GLU A 32 3.66 19.99 -29.28
C GLU A 32 4.66 21.08 -28.85
N ARG A 33 4.29 21.85 -27.81
CA ARG A 33 5.17 22.90 -27.29
C ARG A 33 6.40 22.35 -26.56
N GLY A 34 6.31 21.14 -26.03
CA GLY A 34 7.45 20.44 -25.43
C GLY A 34 8.33 19.74 -26.45
N LYS A 35 9.45 19.17 -25.96
CA LYS A 35 10.40 18.39 -26.79
C LYS A 35 9.95 16.96 -27.06
N TYR A 36 8.93 16.46 -26.33
CA TYR A 36 8.57 15.05 -26.29
C TYR A 36 7.09 14.85 -26.57
N VAL A 37 6.76 13.86 -27.36
CA VAL A 37 5.39 13.39 -27.62
C VAL A 37 5.20 12.00 -27.03
N SER A 38 3.95 11.62 -26.81
CA SER A 38 3.54 10.25 -26.50
C SER A 38 4.37 9.59 -25.41
N TYR A 39 4.49 10.24 -24.26
CA TYR A 39 5.19 9.69 -23.09
C TYR A 39 4.21 9.34 -21.95
N ALA A 40 4.67 8.47 -21.05
CA ALA A 40 3.89 7.96 -19.92
C ALA A 40 3.91 8.96 -18.75
N ASN A 41 2.97 9.93 -18.73
CA ASN A 41 2.84 10.88 -17.61
C ASN A 41 2.75 10.20 -16.24
N CYS A 42 1.94 9.13 -16.13
CA CYS A 42 1.81 8.38 -14.89
C CYS A 42 3.06 7.58 -14.50
N GLY A 43 4.05 7.47 -15.39
CA GLY A 43 5.33 6.83 -15.12
C GLY A 43 6.38 7.75 -14.49
N LEU A 44 6.16 9.07 -14.52
CA LEU A 44 7.13 10.07 -14.11
C LEU A 44 7.53 9.93 -12.63
N PRO A 45 6.62 9.78 -11.66
CA PRO A 45 6.96 9.54 -10.27
C PRO A 45 7.82 8.29 -10.07
N TYR A 46 7.47 7.20 -10.75
CA TYR A 46 8.15 5.90 -10.65
C TYR A 46 9.55 5.91 -11.30
N TYR A 47 9.78 6.77 -12.29
CA TYR A 47 11.13 7.00 -12.82
C TYR A 47 11.97 7.83 -11.84
N ILE A 48 11.41 8.85 -11.21
CA ILE A 48 12.10 9.61 -10.16
C ILE A 48 12.53 8.67 -9.04
N GLY A 49 11.61 7.82 -8.55
CA GLY A 49 11.86 6.83 -7.48
C GLY A 49 12.72 5.63 -7.88
N GLY A 50 13.11 5.51 -9.16
CA GLY A 50 13.97 4.42 -9.65
C GLY A 50 13.27 3.11 -9.97
N THR A 51 11.98 2.95 -9.69
CA THR A 51 11.19 1.77 -10.09
C THR A 51 11.22 1.56 -11.60
N ILE A 52 11.07 2.65 -12.39
CA ILE A 52 11.37 2.66 -13.81
C ILE A 52 12.83 3.08 -13.96
N ALA A 53 13.73 2.11 -14.06
CA ALA A 53 15.18 2.37 -14.05
C ALA A 53 15.70 3.10 -15.31
N GLN A 54 15.03 3.00 -16.44
CA GLN A 54 15.53 3.50 -17.72
C GLN A 54 14.63 4.60 -18.29
N ARG A 55 15.15 5.81 -18.40
CA ARG A 55 14.46 6.98 -18.99
C ARG A 55 13.76 6.71 -20.34
N PRO A 56 14.38 5.98 -21.30
CA PRO A 56 13.72 5.69 -22.58
C PRO A 56 12.41 4.91 -22.46
N LYS A 57 12.18 4.18 -21.35
CA LYS A 57 10.91 3.46 -21.12
C LYS A 57 9.72 4.39 -20.84
N LEU A 58 9.98 5.66 -20.53
CA LEU A 58 8.92 6.66 -20.42
C LEU A 58 8.28 6.99 -21.77
N PHE A 59 8.98 6.80 -22.87
CA PHE A 59 8.49 7.15 -24.19
C PHE A 59 7.74 5.99 -24.82
N VAL A 60 6.43 6.15 -24.99
CA VAL A 60 5.58 5.18 -25.70
C VAL A 60 5.91 5.21 -27.19
N GLN A 61 6.15 6.41 -27.72
CA GLN A 61 6.65 6.63 -29.08
C GLN A 61 7.63 7.81 -29.11
N THR A 62 8.57 7.74 -30.04
CA THR A 62 9.45 8.88 -30.37
C THR A 62 8.88 9.65 -31.55
N VAL A 63 9.28 10.92 -31.74
CA VAL A 63 8.92 11.71 -32.92
C VAL A 63 9.19 10.94 -34.20
N LYS A 64 10.44 10.45 -34.34
CA LYS A 64 10.86 9.67 -35.53
C LYS A 64 10.00 8.41 -35.72
N GLY A 65 9.80 7.61 -34.64
CA GLY A 65 9.00 6.38 -34.71
C GLY A 65 7.53 6.64 -35.06
N PHE A 66 6.99 7.76 -34.63
CA PHE A 66 5.62 8.19 -34.94
C PHE A 66 5.51 8.64 -36.40
N THR A 67 6.44 9.48 -36.86
CA THR A 67 6.50 9.96 -38.24
C THR A 67 6.71 8.82 -39.24
N ASP A 68 7.70 7.96 -39.00
CA ASP A 68 8.01 6.83 -39.87
C ASP A 68 6.85 5.83 -39.99
N ARG A 69 6.18 5.54 -38.86
CA ARG A 69 5.09 4.53 -38.82
C ARG A 69 3.74 5.05 -39.30
N PHE A 70 3.42 6.29 -38.95
CA PHE A 70 2.07 6.85 -39.20
C PHE A 70 2.08 8.01 -40.21
N ARG A 71 3.23 8.40 -40.74
CA ARG A 71 3.35 9.54 -41.66
C ARG A 71 2.62 10.79 -41.18
N ILE A 72 2.82 11.14 -39.90
CA ILE A 72 2.28 12.34 -39.27
C ILE A 72 3.38 13.38 -39.23
N ASP A 73 3.10 14.62 -39.65
CA ASP A 73 3.99 15.75 -39.43
C ASP A 73 3.93 16.20 -37.98
N ILE A 74 4.98 15.83 -37.21
CA ILE A 74 5.07 16.16 -35.79
C ILE A 74 6.03 17.31 -35.61
N ARG A 75 5.53 18.41 -35.09
CA ARG A 75 6.27 19.63 -34.87
C ARG A 75 6.39 19.87 -33.38
N VAL A 76 7.53 19.46 -32.78
CA VAL A 76 7.87 19.72 -31.36
C VAL A 76 8.49 21.12 -31.22
N GLU A 77 8.47 21.64 -29.99
CA GLU A 77 8.88 23.03 -29.69
C GLU A 77 8.12 24.06 -30.55
N GLN A 78 6.86 23.74 -30.87
CA GLN A 78 5.96 24.58 -31.68
C GLN A 78 4.69 24.83 -30.85
N GLU A 79 4.45 26.07 -30.52
CA GLU A 79 3.29 26.48 -29.72
C GLU A 79 2.23 27.15 -30.62
N VAL A 80 1.03 26.61 -30.63
CA VAL A 80 -0.11 27.29 -31.23
C VAL A 80 -0.54 28.40 -30.29
N ILE A 81 -0.43 29.66 -30.72
CA ILE A 81 -0.68 30.84 -29.90
C ILE A 81 -2.02 31.54 -30.18
N ALA A 82 -2.61 31.31 -31.36
CA ALA A 82 -3.93 31.85 -31.70
C ALA A 82 -4.67 30.93 -32.70
N VAL A 83 -6.00 31.04 -32.72
CA VAL A 83 -6.90 30.35 -33.67
C VAL A 83 -7.85 31.36 -34.29
N ASP A 84 -7.75 31.56 -35.63
CA ASP A 84 -8.72 32.30 -36.43
C ASP A 84 -9.73 31.29 -37.00
N ARG A 85 -10.88 31.21 -36.37
CA ARG A 85 -11.98 30.31 -36.73
C ARG A 85 -12.61 30.67 -38.06
N ALA A 86 -12.70 31.98 -38.39
CA ALA A 86 -13.34 32.45 -39.61
C ALA A 86 -12.51 32.08 -40.88
N ARG A 87 -11.17 32.16 -40.73
CA ARG A 87 -10.26 31.80 -41.83
C ARG A 87 -9.77 30.37 -41.77
N LYS A 88 -10.12 29.61 -40.71
CA LYS A 88 -9.62 28.25 -40.39
C LYS A 88 -8.10 28.19 -40.38
N GLN A 89 -7.48 29.03 -39.59
CA GLN A 89 -6.05 29.19 -39.47
C GLN A 89 -5.62 29.17 -38.01
N VAL A 90 -4.42 28.71 -37.76
CA VAL A 90 -3.73 28.84 -36.45
C VAL A 90 -2.43 29.62 -36.66
N GLU A 91 -2.09 30.45 -35.66
CA GLU A 91 -0.76 31.04 -35.58
C GLU A 91 0.13 30.13 -34.70
N VAL A 92 1.31 29.82 -35.21
CA VAL A 92 2.25 28.89 -34.57
C VAL A 92 3.54 29.65 -34.34
N ARG A 93 4.02 29.59 -33.09
CA ARG A 93 5.34 30.11 -32.70
C ARG A 93 6.33 28.97 -32.57
N ASN A 94 7.43 29.05 -33.29
CA ASN A 94 8.59 28.18 -33.06
C ASN A 94 9.33 28.68 -31.81
N LEU A 95 9.37 27.86 -30.76
CA LEU A 95 9.97 28.24 -29.47
C LEU A 95 11.51 28.26 -29.51
N ALA A 96 12.13 27.60 -30.46
CA ALA A 96 13.58 27.59 -30.64
C ALA A 96 14.09 28.85 -31.38
N THR A 97 13.32 29.32 -32.40
CA THR A 97 13.72 30.46 -33.26
C THR A 97 12.99 31.76 -32.94
N GLY A 98 11.81 31.66 -32.30
CA GLY A 98 10.90 32.78 -32.11
C GLY A 98 10.06 33.14 -33.32
N GLU A 99 10.24 32.46 -34.45
CA GLU A 99 9.48 32.71 -35.67
C GLU A 99 7.99 32.35 -35.47
N VAL A 100 7.12 33.19 -36.04
CA VAL A 100 5.68 32.97 -36.06
C VAL A 100 5.23 32.76 -37.50
N TYR A 101 4.43 31.71 -37.74
CA TYR A 101 3.87 31.40 -39.04
C TYR A 101 2.41 30.97 -38.95
N ILE A 102 1.72 30.90 -40.04
CA ILE A 102 0.31 30.54 -40.17
C ILE A 102 0.20 29.13 -40.77
N GLU A 103 -0.69 28.28 -40.17
CA GLU A 103 -1.07 26.99 -40.69
C GLU A 103 -2.60 26.92 -40.87
N THR A 104 -3.07 26.35 -41.98
CA THR A 104 -4.50 26.22 -42.29
C THR A 104 -5.02 24.83 -41.93
N TYR A 105 -6.34 24.70 -41.69
CA TYR A 105 -6.97 23.43 -41.38
C TYR A 105 -8.35 23.26 -42.00
N ASP A 106 -8.73 22.01 -42.25
CA ASP A 106 -10.15 21.63 -42.46
C ASP A 106 -10.80 21.32 -41.10
N LYS A 107 -10.08 20.64 -40.21
CA LYS A 107 -10.50 20.32 -38.85
C LYS A 107 -9.35 20.56 -37.84
N LEU A 108 -9.73 21.05 -36.68
CA LEU A 108 -8.80 21.30 -35.55
C LEU A 108 -9.16 20.46 -34.34
N VAL A 109 -8.16 19.91 -33.66
CA VAL A 109 -8.30 19.17 -32.42
C VAL A 109 -7.49 19.85 -31.32
N LEU A 110 -8.18 20.22 -30.24
CA LEU A 110 -7.57 20.79 -29.04
C LEU A 110 -7.41 19.72 -27.94
N SER A 111 -6.17 19.39 -27.59
CA SER A 111 -5.80 18.46 -26.52
C SER A 111 -4.66 19.05 -25.67
N PRO A 112 -4.79 20.30 -25.16
CA PRO A 112 -3.70 21.00 -24.48
C PRO A 112 -3.43 20.42 -23.07
N GLY A 113 -4.38 19.70 -22.50
CA GLY A 113 -4.27 19.07 -21.19
C GLY A 113 -4.57 20.05 -20.03
N ALA A 114 -3.87 19.84 -18.93
CA ALA A 114 -3.98 20.68 -17.73
C ALA A 114 -2.59 21.07 -17.22
N GLU A 115 -2.48 22.14 -16.48
CA GLU A 115 -1.23 22.60 -15.87
C GLU A 115 -1.29 22.56 -14.35
N PRO A 116 -0.16 22.35 -13.65
CA PRO A 116 -0.10 22.40 -12.19
C PRO A 116 -0.50 23.79 -11.68
N LEU A 117 -1.27 23.80 -10.60
CA LEU A 117 -1.59 25.04 -9.91
C LEU A 117 -0.32 25.61 -9.22
N ARG A 118 -0.05 26.88 -9.48
CA ARG A 118 1.04 27.63 -8.83
C ARG A 118 0.49 28.96 -8.30
N PRO A 119 -0.03 28.99 -7.06
CA PRO A 119 -0.64 30.19 -6.49
C PRO A 119 0.44 31.22 -6.16
N LYS A 120 0.02 32.47 -5.98
CA LYS A 120 0.92 33.56 -5.56
C LYS A 120 1.19 33.42 -4.06
N ILE A 121 2.22 32.65 -3.71
CA ILE A 121 2.71 32.49 -2.33
C ILE A 121 4.13 33.05 -2.29
N GLU A 122 4.45 33.82 -1.25
CA GLU A 122 5.79 34.39 -1.02
C GLU A 122 6.84 33.27 -1.02
N GLY A 123 7.94 33.47 -1.76
CA GLY A 123 9.06 32.52 -1.85
C GLY A 123 8.81 31.31 -2.76
N ILE A 124 7.67 31.21 -3.46
CA ILE A 124 7.33 30.06 -4.32
C ILE A 124 8.29 29.89 -5.52
N ASP A 125 8.99 30.96 -5.91
CA ASP A 125 9.90 30.94 -7.07
C ASP A 125 11.30 30.42 -6.74
N SER A 126 11.52 29.89 -5.55
CA SER A 126 12.75 29.19 -5.19
C SER A 126 13.01 28.02 -6.14
N ARG A 127 14.29 27.84 -6.55
CA ARG A 127 14.73 26.73 -7.41
C ARG A 127 14.61 25.35 -6.76
N LYS A 128 14.28 25.28 -5.48
CA LYS A 128 14.07 24.07 -4.70
C LYS A 128 12.61 23.65 -4.60
N ILE A 129 11.72 24.45 -5.20
CA ILE A 129 10.28 24.18 -5.25
C ILE A 129 9.92 23.71 -6.65
N PHE A 130 9.54 22.47 -6.73
CA PHE A 130 9.27 21.75 -7.98
C PHE A 130 7.78 21.53 -8.17
N THR A 131 7.37 21.42 -9.43
CA THR A 131 6.09 20.83 -9.86
C THR A 131 6.40 19.65 -10.76
N LEU A 132 5.47 18.70 -10.91
CA LEU A 132 5.64 17.55 -11.77
C LEU A 132 4.51 17.48 -12.79
N ARG A 133 4.86 17.63 -14.09
CA ARG A 133 3.92 17.51 -15.21
C ARG A 133 4.55 16.84 -16.43
N SER A 134 5.81 17.15 -16.70
CA SER A 134 6.47 16.84 -17.97
C SER A 134 7.78 16.08 -17.74
N VAL A 135 8.36 15.58 -18.83
CA VAL A 135 9.68 14.94 -18.79
C VAL A 135 10.78 15.90 -18.32
N PRO A 136 10.84 17.18 -18.79
CA PRO A 136 11.80 18.14 -18.25
C PRO A 136 11.69 18.37 -16.73
N ASP A 137 10.47 18.44 -16.17
CA ASP A 137 10.29 18.56 -14.73
C ASP A 137 10.87 17.36 -14.00
N THR A 138 10.60 16.16 -14.55
CA THR A 138 11.11 14.89 -14.02
C THR A 138 12.63 14.85 -14.05
N ASP A 139 13.25 15.26 -15.16
CA ASP A 139 14.71 15.33 -15.32
C ASP A 139 15.29 16.31 -14.29
N ALA A 140 14.67 17.46 -14.09
CA ALA A 140 15.12 18.48 -13.12
C ALA A 140 15.04 17.96 -11.69
N ILE A 141 13.92 17.33 -11.30
CA ILE A 141 13.75 16.73 -9.95
C ILE A 141 14.79 15.65 -9.74
N LYS A 142 14.93 14.72 -10.70
CA LYS A 142 15.89 13.61 -10.58
C LYS A 142 17.34 14.12 -10.53
N GLN A 143 17.71 15.05 -11.38
CA GLN A 143 19.03 15.69 -11.35
C GLN A 143 19.30 16.36 -9.99
N TYR A 144 18.31 17.05 -9.43
CA TYR A 144 18.44 17.68 -8.10
C TYR A 144 18.68 16.62 -7.03
N ILE A 145 17.91 15.53 -7.00
CA ILE A 145 18.06 14.44 -6.04
C ILE A 145 19.44 13.80 -6.18
N ASP A 146 19.86 13.47 -7.39
CA ASP A 146 21.13 12.77 -7.66
C ASP A 146 22.35 13.63 -7.31
N SER A 147 22.28 14.97 -7.53
CA SER A 147 23.39 15.90 -7.32
C SER A 147 23.46 16.46 -5.91
N GLN A 148 22.32 16.84 -5.31
CA GLN A 148 22.26 17.49 -4.01
C GLN A 148 22.07 16.52 -2.84
N ARG A 149 21.61 15.27 -3.12
CA ARG A 149 21.34 14.22 -2.14
C ARG A 149 20.51 14.72 -0.95
N PRO A 150 19.31 15.27 -1.17
CA PRO A 150 18.47 15.81 -0.12
C PRO A 150 18.10 14.74 0.92
N ASP A 151 18.07 15.12 2.19
CA ASP A 151 17.64 14.26 3.29
C ASP A 151 16.14 14.34 3.55
N ARG A 152 15.52 15.50 3.26
CA ARG A 152 14.12 15.78 3.59
C ARG A 152 13.40 16.47 2.45
N ALA A 153 12.18 16.01 2.18
CA ALA A 153 11.28 16.60 1.20
C ALA A 153 9.92 16.93 1.83
N VAL A 154 9.35 18.07 1.43
CA VAL A 154 7.96 18.41 1.73
C VAL A 154 7.13 18.29 0.45
N VAL A 155 6.06 17.50 0.50
CA VAL A 155 5.07 17.40 -0.55
C VAL A 155 3.84 18.20 -0.14
N VAL A 156 3.53 19.25 -0.87
CA VAL A 156 2.35 20.09 -0.64
C VAL A 156 1.21 19.62 -1.55
N GLY A 157 0.18 19.03 -0.93
CA GLY A 157 -0.97 18.43 -1.58
C GLY A 157 -1.00 16.91 -1.47
N GLY A 158 -2.06 16.37 -0.87
CA GLY A 158 -2.30 14.94 -0.62
C GLY A 158 -3.14 14.24 -1.70
N GLY A 159 -3.10 14.72 -2.96
CA GLY A 159 -3.74 14.09 -4.12
C GLY A 159 -2.93 12.90 -4.67
N PHE A 160 -3.37 12.35 -5.83
CA PHE A 160 -2.71 11.22 -6.49
C PHE A 160 -1.21 11.47 -6.71
N ILE A 161 -0.85 12.54 -7.42
CA ILE A 161 0.56 12.87 -7.75
C ILE A 161 1.37 13.09 -6.48
N GLY A 162 0.79 13.78 -5.48
CA GLY A 162 1.47 14.05 -4.21
C GLY A 162 1.82 12.79 -3.45
N LEU A 163 0.88 11.85 -3.33
CA LEU A 163 1.13 10.59 -2.61
C LEU A 163 2.04 9.63 -3.37
N GLU A 164 1.93 9.55 -4.71
CA GLU A 164 2.88 8.80 -5.53
C GLU A 164 4.30 9.35 -5.39
N MET A 165 4.46 10.68 -5.38
CA MET A 165 5.78 11.30 -5.16
C MET A 165 6.26 11.11 -3.72
N ALA A 166 5.39 11.20 -2.71
CA ALA A 166 5.75 10.94 -1.33
C ALA A 166 6.30 9.51 -1.14
N GLU A 167 5.63 8.51 -1.73
CA GLU A 167 6.11 7.12 -1.76
C GLU A 167 7.48 7.00 -2.44
N ASN A 168 7.62 7.56 -3.65
CA ASN A 168 8.84 7.42 -4.43
C ASN A 168 10.03 8.16 -3.82
N LEU A 169 9.83 9.35 -3.23
CA LEU A 169 10.87 10.06 -2.47
C LEU A 169 11.27 9.30 -1.20
N HIS A 170 10.29 8.72 -0.50
CA HIS A 170 10.55 7.88 0.67
C HIS A 170 11.35 6.62 0.29
N HIS A 171 11.06 5.96 -0.83
CA HIS A 171 11.84 4.81 -1.33
C HIS A 171 13.30 5.17 -1.65
N LEU A 172 13.58 6.41 -2.02
CA LEU A 172 14.94 6.93 -2.18
C LEU A 172 15.64 7.24 -0.85
N GLY A 173 14.98 7.03 0.29
CA GLY A 173 15.53 7.23 1.62
C GLY A 173 15.32 8.63 2.20
N LEU A 174 14.55 9.50 1.54
CA LEU A 174 14.25 10.83 2.07
C LEU A 174 13.22 10.72 3.20
N ARG A 175 13.36 11.57 4.20
CA ARG A 175 12.26 11.86 5.12
C ARG A 175 11.23 12.71 4.41
N VAL A 176 9.97 12.28 4.41
CA VAL A 176 8.91 12.94 3.67
C VAL A 176 7.82 13.45 4.60
N ASP A 177 7.44 14.70 4.40
CA ASP A 177 6.29 15.31 5.03
C ASP A 177 5.25 15.68 3.97
N VAL A 178 3.99 15.37 4.21
CA VAL A 178 2.85 15.73 3.36
C VAL A 178 2.03 16.82 4.07
N VAL A 179 1.84 17.93 3.40
CA VAL A 179 1.00 19.04 3.88
C VAL A 179 -0.26 19.13 3.02
N GLU A 180 -1.43 19.03 3.66
CA GLU A 180 -2.73 19.08 2.98
C GLU A 180 -3.65 20.09 3.68
N MET A 181 -4.21 21.01 2.90
CA MET A 181 -5.11 22.05 3.40
C MET A 181 -6.46 21.49 3.84
N ALA A 182 -6.90 20.39 3.23
CA ALA A 182 -8.11 19.69 3.61
C ALA A 182 -7.89 18.79 4.84
N ASN A 183 -8.99 18.32 5.43
CA ASN A 183 -8.93 17.39 6.56
C ASN A 183 -8.56 15.95 6.15
N GLN A 184 -8.25 15.73 4.89
CA GLN A 184 -7.91 14.39 4.38
C GLN A 184 -7.07 14.45 3.11
N VAL A 185 -6.24 13.43 2.92
CA VAL A 185 -5.65 13.11 1.62
C VAL A 185 -6.66 12.39 0.71
N MET A 186 -6.33 12.19 -0.56
CA MET A 186 -7.17 11.47 -1.54
C MET A 186 -8.60 12.01 -1.58
N ALA A 187 -8.78 13.23 -2.07
CA ALA A 187 -10.09 13.90 -2.17
C ALA A 187 -11.23 13.05 -2.79
N PRO A 188 -11.01 12.11 -3.72
CA PRO A 188 -12.05 11.20 -4.22
C PRO A 188 -12.60 10.22 -3.17
N LEU A 189 -11.89 9.95 -2.09
CA LEU A 189 -12.42 9.15 -0.98
C LEU A 189 -13.33 9.97 -0.06
N ASP A 190 -14.21 9.30 0.67
CA ASP A 190 -14.81 9.85 1.89
C ASP A 190 -13.82 9.72 3.05
N PHE A 191 -13.96 10.57 4.06
CA PHE A 191 -13.04 10.69 5.19
C PHE A 191 -12.72 9.34 5.87
N SER A 192 -13.73 8.51 6.12
CA SER A 192 -13.58 7.19 6.76
C SER A 192 -12.70 6.21 5.99
N MET A 193 -12.65 6.34 4.66
CA MET A 193 -11.75 5.54 3.82
C MET A 193 -10.38 6.20 3.71
N ALA A 194 -10.32 7.53 3.64
CA ALA A 194 -9.08 8.29 3.65
C ALA A 194 -8.31 8.13 4.97
N SER A 195 -8.99 7.99 6.11
CA SER A 195 -8.35 7.80 7.41
C SER A 195 -7.52 6.51 7.50
N MET A 196 -7.87 5.48 6.72
CA MET A 196 -7.04 4.27 6.60
C MET A 196 -5.71 4.58 5.88
N VAL A 197 -5.76 5.46 4.89
CA VAL A 197 -4.57 5.95 4.17
C VAL A 197 -3.72 6.83 5.08
N HIS A 198 -4.34 7.72 5.89
CA HIS A 198 -3.62 8.55 6.87
C HIS A 198 -2.79 7.70 7.81
N ARG A 199 -3.43 6.68 8.40
CA ARG A 199 -2.76 5.76 9.30
C ARG A 199 -1.59 5.05 8.62
N HIS A 200 -1.82 4.54 7.40
CA HIS A 200 -0.78 3.83 6.66
C HIS A 200 0.43 4.74 6.35
N LEU A 201 0.19 5.99 5.95
CA LEU A 201 1.25 6.98 5.74
C LEU A 201 2.07 7.21 7.02
N THR A 202 1.40 7.40 8.15
CA THR A 202 2.07 7.62 9.44
C THR A 202 2.80 6.38 9.95
N ASP A 203 2.24 5.19 9.73
CA ASP A 203 2.89 3.90 10.04
C ASP A 203 4.16 3.68 9.19
N LYS A 204 4.20 4.24 7.96
CA LYS A 204 5.41 4.27 7.10
C LYS A 204 6.40 5.39 7.46
N GLY A 205 6.11 6.19 8.46
CA GLY A 205 7.00 7.27 8.91
C GLY A 205 6.89 8.57 8.10
N VAL A 206 5.86 8.70 7.27
CA VAL A 206 5.56 9.96 6.57
C VAL A 206 4.92 10.93 7.55
N GLY A 207 5.48 12.14 7.68
CA GLY A 207 4.86 13.22 8.45
C GLY A 207 3.60 13.72 7.73
N LEU A 208 2.46 13.78 8.43
CA LEU A 208 1.20 14.17 7.83
C LEU A 208 0.60 15.39 8.54
N TYR A 209 0.47 16.50 7.83
CA TYR A 209 -0.11 17.76 8.29
C TYR A 209 -1.41 18.00 7.54
N LEU A 210 -2.55 17.75 8.19
CA LEU A 210 -3.89 17.97 7.64
C LEU A 210 -4.49 19.27 8.20
N GLU A 211 -5.50 19.81 7.49
CA GLU A 211 -6.17 21.07 7.83
C GLU A 211 -5.19 22.25 7.94
N ASP A 212 -4.00 22.12 7.32
CA ASP A 212 -2.93 23.10 7.41
C ASP A 212 -2.41 23.46 6.01
N GLY A 213 -2.39 24.70 5.68
CA GLY A 213 -1.99 25.20 4.38
C GLY A 213 -0.67 25.95 4.45
N VAL A 214 0.09 25.92 3.38
CA VAL A 214 1.32 26.69 3.24
C VAL A 214 0.98 28.16 3.04
N VAL A 215 1.62 29.04 3.80
CA VAL A 215 1.45 30.51 3.73
C VAL A 215 2.63 31.22 3.08
N ARG A 216 3.86 30.73 3.26
CA ARG A 216 5.06 31.25 2.60
C ARG A 216 6.20 30.24 2.63
N PHE A 217 7.19 30.48 1.78
CA PHE A 217 8.47 29.78 1.76
C PHE A 217 9.60 30.77 2.00
N GLU A 218 10.69 30.30 2.63
CA GLU A 218 11.87 31.13 2.90
C GLU A 218 13.12 30.26 2.74
N GLU A 219 14.10 30.73 1.96
CA GLU A 219 15.39 30.04 1.89
C GLU A 219 16.30 30.52 3.04
N THR A 220 16.91 29.55 3.71
CA THR A 220 17.88 29.81 4.78
C THR A 220 19.28 30.08 4.20
N SER A 221 20.15 30.71 5.00
CA SER A 221 21.57 30.89 4.65
C SER A 221 22.33 29.58 4.42
N GLU A 222 21.83 28.47 4.99
CA GLU A 222 22.38 27.13 4.82
C GLU A 222 21.86 26.43 3.53
N GLY A 223 21.07 27.15 2.75
CA GLY A 223 20.53 26.62 1.51
C GLY A 223 19.42 25.59 1.69
N ARG A 224 18.61 25.67 2.75
CA ARG A 224 17.39 24.89 2.95
C ARG A 224 16.15 25.76 2.74
N VAL A 225 14.98 25.13 2.58
CA VAL A 225 13.69 25.83 2.48
C VAL A 225 12.89 25.63 3.76
N VAL A 226 12.47 26.71 4.38
CA VAL A 226 11.49 26.70 5.48
C VAL A 226 10.10 26.88 4.91
N VAL A 227 9.23 25.91 5.13
CA VAL A 227 7.82 25.94 4.76
C VAL A 227 7.02 26.40 5.97
N TYR A 228 6.37 27.56 5.87
CA TYR A 228 5.54 28.12 6.94
C TYR A 228 4.08 27.72 6.72
N LEU A 229 3.48 27.12 7.74
CA LEU A 229 2.10 26.65 7.71
C LEU A 229 1.15 27.65 8.39
N ARG A 230 -0.13 27.57 8.06
CA ARG A 230 -1.19 28.42 8.62
C ARG A 230 -1.29 28.29 10.16
N SER A 231 -1.04 27.11 10.68
CA SER A 231 -1.01 26.83 12.12
C SER A 231 0.12 27.55 12.88
N GLY A 232 1.08 28.17 12.16
CA GLY A 232 2.30 28.72 12.72
C GLY A 232 3.46 27.74 12.78
N ARG A 233 3.25 26.46 12.45
CA ARG A 233 4.31 25.44 12.34
C ARG A 233 5.25 25.76 11.20
N LYS A 234 6.52 25.30 11.34
CA LYS A 234 7.56 25.48 10.34
C LYS A 234 8.19 24.13 10.03
N ILE A 235 8.38 23.82 8.76
CA ILE A 235 9.04 22.60 8.33
C ILE A 235 10.27 22.99 7.51
N THR A 236 11.46 22.64 8.00
CA THR A 236 12.71 22.87 7.26
C THR A 236 12.97 21.66 6.37
N SER A 237 13.19 21.91 5.08
CA SER A 237 13.33 20.88 4.04
C SER A 237 14.44 21.25 3.05
N ASP A 238 14.97 20.24 2.35
CA ASP A 238 15.95 20.44 1.29
C ASP A 238 15.29 20.67 -0.06
N MET A 239 14.06 20.14 -0.25
CA MET A 239 13.27 20.36 -1.44
C MET A 239 11.77 20.36 -1.12
N VAL A 240 10.99 21.01 -1.98
CA VAL A 240 9.52 21.04 -1.90
C VAL A 240 8.93 20.62 -3.23
N LEU A 241 7.92 19.77 -3.19
CA LEU A 241 7.09 19.43 -4.35
C LEU A 241 5.69 20.00 -4.19
N LEU A 242 5.27 20.85 -5.12
CA LEU A 242 3.91 21.38 -5.18
C LEU A 242 3.02 20.44 -6.01
N SER A 243 2.03 19.87 -5.37
CA SER A 243 1.05 18.94 -5.96
C SER A 243 -0.37 19.28 -5.53
N ILE A 244 -0.69 20.57 -5.50
CA ILE A 244 -1.94 21.14 -4.98
C ILE A 244 -3.11 21.13 -5.98
N GLY A 245 -2.96 20.37 -7.04
CA GLY A 245 -3.96 20.19 -8.10
C GLY A 245 -3.52 20.77 -9.45
N VAL A 246 -4.41 20.62 -10.41
CA VAL A 246 -4.21 21.07 -11.80
C VAL A 246 -5.38 21.91 -12.25
N ARG A 247 -5.16 22.76 -13.25
CA ARG A 247 -6.22 23.50 -13.94
C ARG A 247 -6.20 23.17 -15.44
N PRO A 248 -7.37 23.09 -16.10
CA PRO A 248 -7.44 22.86 -17.54
C PRO A 248 -6.80 24.01 -18.31
N GLU A 249 -6.05 23.70 -19.34
CA GLU A 249 -5.49 24.70 -20.26
C GLU A 249 -6.55 25.12 -21.28
N VAL A 250 -7.23 26.19 -21.00
CA VAL A 250 -8.34 26.68 -21.84
C VAL A 250 -8.04 28.01 -22.55
N GLY A 251 -6.86 28.60 -22.33
CA GLY A 251 -6.49 29.93 -22.85
C GLY A 251 -6.70 30.05 -24.34
N LEU A 252 -6.14 29.14 -25.13
CA LEU A 252 -6.27 29.11 -26.59
C LEU A 252 -7.73 29.00 -27.04
N ALA A 253 -8.53 28.17 -26.38
CA ALA A 253 -9.96 28.01 -26.71
C ALA A 253 -10.78 29.24 -26.33
N GLN A 254 -10.46 29.85 -25.19
CA GLN A 254 -11.13 31.07 -24.71
C GLN A 254 -10.86 32.27 -25.62
N GLU A 255 -9.59 32.46 -26.03
CA GLU A 255 -9.19 33.54 -26.95
C GLU A 255 -9.80 33.36 -28.36
N ALA A 256 -9.95 32.10 -28.77
CA ALA A 256 -10.66 31.72 -29.99
C ALA A 256 -12.21 31.94 -29.91
N GLY A 257 -12.74 32.33 -28.75
CA GLY A 257 -14.18 32.52 -28.53
C GLY A 257 -14.99 31.22 -28.49
N LEU A 258 -14.35 30.09 -28.11
CA LEU A 258 -15.05 28.84 -27.83
C LEU A 258 -15.69 28.89 -26.43
N THR A 259 -16.79 28.15 -26.26
CA THR A 259 -17.53 28.13 -24.99
C THR A 259 -16.72 27.42 -23.90
N ILE A 260 -16.51 28.14 -22.79
CA ILE A 260 -15.93 27.59 -21.57
C ILE A 260 -17.05 27.40 -20.55
N GLY A 261 -17.09 26.23 -19.90
CA GLY A 261 -18.19 25.84 -19.03
C GLY A 261 -18.02 26.21 -17.57
N THR A 262 -18.94 25.73 -16.75
CA THR A 262 -19.04 26.08 -15.32
C THR A 262 -17.91 25.50 -14.50
N CYS A 263 -17.35 24.38 -14.92
CA CYS A 263 -16.15 23.78 -14.29
C CYS A 263 -14.83 24.35 -14.84
N ARG A 264 -14.92 25.40 -15.73
CA ARG A 264 -13.77 26.04 -16.37
C ARG A 264 -13.05 25.17 -17.41
N GLY A 265 -13.69 24.13 -17.93
CA GLY A 265 -13.23 23.34 -19.07
C GLY A 265 -13.83 23.79 -20.37
N ILE A 266 -13.28 23.35 -21.48
CA ILE A 266 -13.87 23.57 -22.83
C ILE A 266 -15.15 22.74 -22.91
N VAL A 267 -16.29 23.38 -23.27
CA VAL A 267 -17.56 22.69 -23.46
C VAL A 267 -17.51 21.89 -24.75
N VAL A 268 -17.86 20.61 -24.67
CA VAL A 268 -18.01 19.73 -25.82
C VAL A 268 -19.36 19.01 -25.79
N ASP A 269 -19.85 18.68 -26.95
CA ASP A 269 -21.04 17.84 -27.10
C ASP A 269 -20.73 16.34 -26.95
N GLU A 270 -21.74 15.51 -27.19
CA GLU A 270 -21.57 14.04 -27.12
C GLU A 270 -20.65 13.45 -28.19
N TYR A 271 -20.33 14.23 -29.24
CA TYR A 271 -19.37 13.86 -30.28
C TYR A 271 -17.99 14.43 -30.03
N MET A 272 -17.77 15.10 -28.92
CA MET A 272 -16.54 15.83 -28.53
C MET A 272 -16.29 17.06 -29.41
N GLN A 273 -17.32 17.58 -30.07
CA GLN A 273 -17.31 18.83 -30.84
C GLN A 273 -17.47 20.01 -29.88
N THR A 274 -16.75 21.10 -30.13
CA THR A 274 -16.87 22.36 -29.38
C THR A 274 -18.06 23.17 -29.86
N SER A 275 -18.19 24.42 -29.45
CA SER A 275 -19.14 25.36 -29.99
C SER A 275 -18.90 25.71 -31.49
N ASP A 276 -17.81 25.23 -32.06
CA ASP A 276 -17.45 25.34 -33.47
C ASP A 276 -17.48 23.95 -34.14
N PRO A 277 -18.20 23.75 -35.25
CA PRO A 277 -18.37 22.44 -35.89
C PRO A 277 -17.10 21.90 -36.54
N ASP A 278 -16.06 22.71 -36.69
CA ASP A 278 -14.78 22.29 -37.25
C ASP A 278 -13.70 22.08 -36.20
N ILE A 279 -14.04 22.33 -34.90
CA ILE A 279 -13.10 22.19 -33.78
C ILE A 279 -13.62 21.17 -32.78
N TYR A 280 -12.78 20.18 -32.48
CA TYR A 280 -12.98 19.15 -31.45
C TYR A 280 -12.04 19.40 -30.27
N ALA A 281 -12.47 19.02 -29.09
CA ALA A 281 -11.58 19.09 -27.91
C ALA A 281 -11.69 17.82 -27.04
N LEU A 282 -10.60 17.47 -26.33
CA LEU A 282 -10.57 16.27 -25.50
C LEU A 282 -9.51 16.35 -24.39
N GLY A 283 -9.57 15.40 -23.50
CA GLY A 283 -8.61 15.22 -22.41
C GLY A 283 -8.91 16.09 -21.19
N ASP A 284 -7.85 16.43 -20.45
CA ASP A 284 -7.99 17.14 -19.16
C ASP A 284 -8.50 18.58 -19.28
N ALA A 285 -8.55 19.10 -20.51
CA ALA A 285 -9.01 20.46 -20.79
C ALA A 285 -10.54 20.56 -20.97
N VAL A 286 -11.29 19.46 -21.07
CA VAL A 286 -12.71 19.49 -21.43
C VAL A 286 -13.63 19.21 -20.25
N GLU A 287 -14.81 19.80 -20.23
CA GLU A 287 -15.91 19.38 -19.38
C GLU A 287 -16.69 18.23 -20.04
N VAL A 288 -16.94 17.20 -19.24
CA VAL A 288 -17.71 16.03 -19.66
C VAL A 288 -18.82 15.73 -18.66
N MET A 289 -19.88 15.05 -19.11
CA MET A 289 -20.98 14.65 -18.25
C MET A 289 -20.50 13.61 -17.23
N HIS A 290 -20.66 13.90 -15.93
CA HIS A 290 -20.48 12.89 -14.87
C HIS A 290 -21.73 11.99 -14.80
N ARG A 291 -21.60 10.72 -15.13
CA ARG A 291 -22.75 9.83 -15.37
C ARG A 291 -23.65 9.57 -14.15
N VAL A 292 -23.09 9.70 -12.94
CA VAL A 292 -23.88 9.51 -11.70
C VAL A 292 -24.69 10.77 -11.36
N THR A 293 -24.04 11.93 -11.41
CA THR A 293 -24.69 13.20 -11.01
C THR A 293 -25.48 13.88 -12.13
N GLY A 294 -25.24 13.52 -13.39
CA GLY A 294 -25.82 14.20 -14.56
C GLY A 294 -25.35 15.64 -14.69
N LYS A 295 -24.25 16.04 -14.09
CA LYS A 295 -23.69 17.39 -14.14
C LYS A 295 -22.36 17.41 -14.88
N PRO A 296 -21.95 18.54 -15.49
CA PRO A 296 -20.61 18.72 -16.04
C PRO A 296 -19.55 18.53 -14.97
N ALA A 297 -18.42 17.93 -15.34
CA ALA A 297 -17.28 17.70 -14.47
C ALA A 297 -15.98 17.68 -15.25
N LEU A 298 -14.89 18.06 -14.60
CA LEU A 298 -13.52 17.80 -15.07
C LEU A 298 -13.06 16.45 -14.55
N ILE A 299 -12.63 15.58 -15.44
CA ILE A 299 -12.17 14.22 -15.09
C ILE A 299 -10.80 13.99 -15.77
N PRO A 300 -9.72 14.56 -15.20
CA PRO A 300 -8.38 14.50 -15.77
C PRO A 300 -7.76 13.11 -15.54
N LEU A 301 -8.18 12.13 -16.35
CA LEU A 301 -7.75 10.73 -16.27
C LEU A 301 -7.39 10.20 -17.66
N ALA A 302 -6.33 9.41 -17.73
CA ALA A 302 -5.81 8.85 -18.98
C ALA A 302 -6.81 7.90 -19.69
N GLY A 303 -7.57 7.11 -18.94
CA GLY A 303 -8.58 6.19 -19.48
C GLY A 303 -9.67 6.93 -20.30
N PRO A 304 -10.39 7.89 -19.70
CA PRO A 304 -11.33 8.78 -20.41
C PRO A 304 -10.69 9.47 -21.60
N THR A 305 -9.49 10.08 -21.44
CA THR A 305 -8.78 10.79 -22.52
C THR A 305 -8.53 9.90 -23.75
N ASN A 306 -8.09 8.66 -23.54
CA ASN A 306 -7.84 7.72 -24.66
C ASN A 306 -9.13 7.29 -25.35
N LYS A 307 -10.24 7.07 -24.61
CA LYS A 307 -11.56 6.80 -25.19
C LYS A 307 -12.05 7.98 -26.02
N GLN A 308 -11.93 9.21 -25.51
CA GLN A 308 -12.27 10.45 -26.20
C GLN A 308 -11.45 10.60 -27.47
N GLY A 309 -10.14 10.38 -27.43
CA GLY A 309 -9.25 10.46 -28.59
C GLY A 309 -9.66 9.53 -29.73
N ARG A 310 -10.08 8.30 -29.39
CA ARG A 310 -10.60 7.37 -30.38
C ARG A 310 -11.93 7.84 -30.98
N ILE A 311 -12.83 8.38 -30.16
CA ILE A 311 -14.15 8.91 -30.60
C ILE A 311 -13.95 10.12 -31.51
N VAL A 312 -13.08 11.06 -31.13
CA VAL A 312 -12.75 12.24 -31.94
C VAL A 312 -12.20 11.83 -33.30
N ALA A 313 -11.26 10.92 -33.38
CA ALA A 313 -10.70 10.45 -34.65
C ALA A 313 -11.74 9.75 -35.51
N ASP A 314 -12.62 8.91 -34.93
CA ASP A 314 -13.71 8.29 -35.67
C ASP A 314 -14.69 9.35 -36.20
N ASN A 315 -15.03 10.38 -35.43
CA ASN A 315 -15.96 11.44 -35.81
C ASN A 315 -15.37 12.39 -36.85
N LEU A 316 -14.08 12.70 -36.78
CA LEU A 316 -13.39 13.50 -37.80
C LEU A 316 -13.45 12.85 -39.21
N VAL A 317 -13.23 11.54 -39.27
CA VAL A 317 -13.08 10.85 -40.57
C VAL A 317 -14.41 10.28 -41.06
N LEU A 318 -15.26 9.76 -40.16
CA LEU A 318 -16.48 9.06 -40.54
C LEU A 318 -17.76 9.91 -40.38
N GLY A 319 -17.61 11.18 -39.95
CA GLY A 319 -18.70 12.03 -39.50
C GLY A 319 -19.20 11.64 -38.12
N ASN A 320 -19.91 12.53 -37.44
CA ASN A 320 -20.34 12.39 -36.04
C ASN A 320 -21.20 11.12 -35.77
N LYS A 321 -20.59 9.95 -35.75
CA LYS A 321 -21.22 8.64 -35.54
C LYS A 321 -21.01 8.06 -34.16
N ARG A 322 -19.95 8.46 -33.45
CA ARG A 322 -19.56 7.91 -32.16
C ARG A 322 -19.84 8.90 -31.05
N LYS A 323 -20.59 8.45 -30.04
CA LYS A 323 -20.95 9.27 -28.88
C LYS A 323 -20.08 8.95 -27.70
N TYR A 324 -19.57 9.97 -27.01
CA TYR A 324 -19.00 9.88 -25.70
C TYR A 324 -20.10 10.01 -24.65
N ARG A 325 -20.32 8.96 -23.86
CA ARG A 325 -21.43 8.89 -22.90
C ARG A 325 -21.10 9.52 -21.53
N GLY A 326 -20.02 10.28 -21.45
CA GLY A 326 -19.52 10.82 -20.19
C GLY A 326 -18.63 9.86 -19.40
N SER A 327 -18.27 10.24 -18.19
CA SER A 327 -17.34 9.49 -17.33
C SER A 327 -17.92 9.26 -15.94
N ILE A 328 -17.43 8.20 -15.28
CA ILE A 328 -17.75 7.86 -13.89
C ILE A 328 -16.63 8.33 -12.93
N GLY A 329 -15.44 8.64 -13.45
CA GLY A 329 -14.31 9.05 -12.64
C GLY A 329 -13.62 7.89 -11.90
N THR A 330 -13.59 6.70 -12.54
CA THR A 330 -12.92 5.53 -11.95
C THR A 330 -11.42 5.73 -11.91
N SER A 331 -10.84 5.54 -10.73
CA SER A 331 -9.42 5.78 -10.49
C SER A 331 -8.84 4.79 -9.47
N VAL A 332 -7.55 4.55 -9.57
CA VAL A 332 -6.77 3.73 -8.66
C VAL A 332 -5.41 4.37 -8.42
N ALA A 333 -4.92 4.29 -7.19
CA ALA A 333 -3.56 4.70 -6.83
C ALA A 333 -2.93 3.66 -5.91
N LYS A 334 -1.61 3.54 -6.02
CA LYS A 334 -0.77 2.85 -5.05
C LYS A 334 -0.27 3.86 -4.03
N VAL A 335 -0.40 3.56 -2.75
CA VAL A 335 0.14 4.35 -1.65
C VAL A 335 0.91 3.40 -0.74
N PHE A 336 2.20 3.25 -0.96
CA PHE A 336 3.06 2.21 -0.38
C PHE A 336 2.50 0.80 -0.65
N ASP A 337 2.06 0.10 0.40
CA ASP A 337 1.48 -1.25 0.25
C ASP A 337 -0.03 -1.22 0.01
N LEU A 338 -0.68 -0.05 0.18
CA LEU A 338 -2.11 0.08 -0.08
C LEU A 338 -2.40 0.35 -1.55
N THR A 339 -3.44 -0.28 -2.04
CA THR A 339 -4.17 0.09 -3.25
C THR A 339 -5.44 0.83 -2.85
N VAL A 340 -5.62 2.03 -3.37
CA VAL A 340 -6.76 2.92 -3.10
C VAL A 340 -7.51 3.13 -4.39
N ALA A 341 -8.79 2.73 -4.44
CA ALA A 341 -9.58 2.78 -5.66
C ALA A 341 -10.96 3.40 -5.45
N THR A 342 -11.46 4.13 -6.45
CA THR A 342 -12.78 4.76 -6.41
C THR A 342 -13.49 4.66 -7.76
N ALA A 343 -14.82 4.57 -7.74
CA ALA A 343 -15.68 4.68 -8.92
C ALA A 343 -16.98 5.39 -8.57
N GLY A 344 -17.47 6.25 -9.46
CA GLY A 344 -18.71 6.99 -9.26
C GLY A 344 -18.56 8.19 -8.33
N ALA A 345 -19.60 8.51 -7.60
CA ALA A 345 -19.68 9.68 -6.73
C ALA A 345 -19.37 9.30 -5.27
N ASN A 346 -18.55 10.11 -4.60
CA ASN A 346 -18.40 10.04 -3.15
C ASN A 346 -19.51 10.83 -2.44
N GLY A 347 -19.61 10.66 -1.12
CA GLY A 347 -20.63 11.32 -0.33
C GLY A 347 -20.56 12.85 -0.36
N LYS A 348 -19.38 13.44 -0.55
CA LYS A 348 -19.20 14.90 -0.69
C LYS A 348 -19.84 15.38 -1.99
N LEU A 349 -19.58 14.69 -3.10
CA LEU A 349 -20.12 15.03 -4.41
C LEU A 349 -21.65 14.84 -4.46
N LEU A 350 -22.18 13.78 -3.87
CA LEU A 350 -23.62 13.54 -3.80
C LEU A 350 -24.33 14.64 -3.02
N ARG A 351 -23.81 15.00 -1.83
CA ARG A 351 -24.37 16.11 -1.03
C ARG A 351 -24.32 17.46 -1.77
N ALA A 352 -23.20 17.77 -2.42
CA ALA A 352 -23.07 19.00 -3.18
C ALA A 352 -24.06 19.09 -4.36
N ASN A 353 -24.53 17.95 -4.86
CA ASN A 353 -25.52 17.87 -5.93
C ASN A 353 -26.95 17.56 -5.42
N HIS A 354 -27.20 17.58 -4.11
CA HIS A 354 -28.48 17.28 -3.48
C HIS A 354 -29.06 15.91 -3.89
N ILE A 355 -28.18 14.89 -4.00
CA ILE A 355 -28.57 13.52 -4.29
C ILE A 355 -28.58 12.73 -2.99
N ASP A 356 -29.75 12.22 -2.62
CA ASP A 356 -29.92 11.40 -1.44
C ASP A 356 -29.21 10.05 -1.62
N TYR A 357 -28.58 9.59 -0.55
CA TYR A 357 -27.86 8.31 -0.57
C TYR A 357 -27.81 7.66 0.81
N VAL A 358 -27.74 6.35 0.78
CA VAL A 358 -27.33 5.51 1.93
C VAL A 358 -25.91 5.01 1.66
N SER A 359 -25.13 4.80 2.70
CA SER A 359 -23.82 4.18 2.53
C SER A 359 -23.63 3.00 3.48
N SER A 360 -22.87 2.00 3.05
CA SER A 360 -22.52 0.86 3.89
C SER A 360 -21.03 0.54 3.77
N TYR A 361 -20.49 -0.10 4.82
CA TYR A 361 -19.12 -0.57 4.88
C TYR A 361 -19.10 -2.09 4.95
N THR A 362 -18.20 -2.69 4.16
CA THR A 362 -17.93 -4.12 4.18
C THR A 362 -16.43 -4.32 4.30
N HIS A 363 -16.02 -5.06 5.32
CA HIS A 363 -14.63 -5.47 5.49
C HIS A 363 -14.52 -6.97 5.20
N GLY A 364 -13.61 -7.33 4.34
CA GLY A 364 -13.35 -8.71 3.93
C GLY A 364 -11.86 -8.95 3.76
N ALA A 365 -11.53 -9.96 2.98
CA ALA A 365 -10.17 -10.29 2.61
C ALA A 365 -9.99 -10.32 1.10
N SER A 366 -8.76 -10.17 0.62
CA SER A 366 -8.41 -10.20 -0.80
C SER A 366 -8.80 -11.52 -1.46
N HIS A 367 -8.72 -12.63 -0.72
CA HIS A 367 -9.11 -13.98 -1.12
C HIS A 367 -9.52 -14.82 0.10
N ALA A 368 -9.75 -16.12 -0.09
CA ALA A 368 -10.22 -17.02 0.96
C ALA A 368 -9.26 -17.04 2.17
N GLY A 369 -9.79 -16.75 3.37
CA GLY A 369 -8.99 -16.59 4.58
C GLY A 369 -8.26 -17.84 5.06
N TYR A 370 -8.66 -19.03 4.61
CA TYR A 370 -7.97 -20.29 4.87
C TYR A 370 -6.79 -20.53 3.92
N TYR A 371 -6.65 -19.71 2.86
CA TYR A 371 -5.49 -19.74 1.97
C TYR A 371 -4.47 -18.70 2.44
N PRO A 372 -3.15 -19.03 2.41
CA PRO A 372 -2.11 -18.15 2.93
C PRO A 372 -2.10 -16.75 2.30
N ASN A 373 -1.70 -15.75 3.06
CA ASN A 373 -1.52 -14.35 2.64
C ASN A 373 -2.82 -13.62 2.25
N ALA A 374 -3.97 -14.00 2.80
CA ALA A 374 -5.18 -13.22 2.66
C ALA A 374 -5.04 -11.88 3.41
N LEU A 375 -5.15 -10.77 2.68
CA LEU A 375 -4.95 -9.42 3.22
C LEU A 375 -6.29 -8.69 3.39
N PRO A 376 -6.42 -7.82 4.39
CA PRO A 376 -7.65 -7.07 4.62
C PRO A 376 -8.02 -6.18 3.44
N LEU A 377 -9.31 -6.12 3.14
CA LEU A 377 -9.92 -5.28 2.12
C LEU A 377 -11.14 -4.56 2.72
N SER A 378 -11.18 -3.25 2.57
CA SER A 378 -12.28 -2.40 3.05
C SER A 378 -13.01 -1.80 1.86
N ILE A 379 -14.32 -1.95 1.85
CA ILE A 379 -15.22 -1.46 0.79
C ILE A 379 -16.24 -0.52 1.43
N LYS A 380 -16.46 0.62 0.80
CA LYS A 380 -17.58 1.50 1.05
C LYS A 380 -18.38 1.67 -0.22
N ILE A 381 -19.69 1.42 -0.19
CA ILE A 381 -20.60 1.72 -1.30
C ILE A 381 -21.62 2.78 -0.91
N LEU A 382 -22.06 3.53 -1.93
CA LEU A 382 -23.10 4.55 -1.80
C LEU A 382 -24.20 4.24 -2.81
N PHE A 383 -25.43 4.21 -2.36
CA PHE A 383 -26.57 3.83 -3.19
C PHE A 383 -27.82 4.66 -2.87
N ALA A 384 -28.71 4.80 -3.83
CA ALA A 384 -29.93 5.56 -3.68
C ALA A 384 -30.92 4.84 -2.73
N PRO A 385 -31.54 5.57 -1.77
CA PRO A 385 -32.60 5.01 -0.95
C PRO A 385 -33.80 4.59 -1.82
N GLY A 386 -34.46 3.51 -1.44
CA GLY A 386 -35.63 2.98 -2.15
C GLY A 386 -35.30 2.17 -3.40
N THR A 387 -34.53 2.69 -4.36
CA THR A 387 -34.22 1.98 -5.61
C THR A 387 -32.99 1.06 -5.51
N GLY A 388 -32.11 1.34 -4.57
CA GLY A 388 -30.84 0.62 -4.47
C GLY A 388 -29.84 0.93 -5.59
N ARG A 389 -30.13 1.90 -6.48
CA ARG A 389 -29.21 2.26 -7.57
C ARG A 389 -27.82 2.59 -7.02
N LEU A 390 -26.80 1.94 -7.54
CA LEU A 390 -25.42 2.13 -7.10
C LEU A 390 -24.89 3.49 -7.63
N LEU A 391 -24.42 4.34 -6.72
CA LEU A 391 -23.98 5.70 -7.00
C LEU A 391 -22.46 5.87 -6.91
N GLY A 392 -21.82 5.05 -6.08
CA GLY A 392 -20.37 5.12 -5.90
C GLY A 392 -19.82 3.98 -5.09
N ALA A 393 -18.53 3.71 -5.27
CA ALA A 393 -17.77 2.72 -4.52
C ALA A 393 -16.37 3.21 -4.23
N GLN A 394 -15.83 2.81 -3.08
CA GLN A 394 -14.47 3.09 -2.64
C GLN A 394 -13.90 1.81 -2.04
N VAL A 395 -12.68 1.46 -2.44
CA VAL A 395 -12.01 0.23 -2.01
C VAL A 395 -10.59 0.57 -1.55
N VAL A 396 -10.22 0.13 -0.36
CA VAL A 396 -8.88 0.29 0.20
C VAL A 396 -8.39 -1.04 0.74
N GLY A 397 -7.23 -1.48 0.31
CA GLY A 397 -6.60 -2.72 0.76
C GLY A 397 -5.25 -2.94 0.09
N CYS A 398 -4.47 -3.90 0.59
CA CYS A 398 -3.15 -4.17 0.02
C CYS A 398 -3.21 -5.01 -1.26
N ASP A 399 -4.28 -5.77 -1.47
CA ASP A 399 -4.43 -6.67 -2.62
C ASP A 399 -5.89 -6.73 -3.09
N GLY A 400 -6.10 -6.83 -4.41
CA GLY A 400 -7.39 -7.05 -5.05
C GLY A 400 -8.38 -5.89 -5.02
N ALA A 401 -7.97 -4.67 -4.65
CA ALA A 401 -8.81 -3.48 -4.67
C ALA A 401 -9.09 -3.01 -6.12
N ASP A 402 -8.10 -3.09 -6.99
CA ASP A 402 -8.17 -2.79 -8.42
C ASP A 402 -9.19 -3.67 -9.13
N LYS A 403 -9.15 -4.98 -8.90
CA LYS A 403 -10.11 -5.92 -9.44
C LYS A 403 -11.55 -5.60 -9.05
N ARG A 404 -11.81 -5.27 -7.77
CA ARG A 404 -13.16 -5.04 -7.25
C ARG A 404 -13.74 -3.72 -7.70
N ILE A 405 -12.92 -2.67 -7.80
CA ILE A 405 -13.43 -1.37 -8.23
C ILE A 405 -13.94 -1.40 -9.69
N GLU A 406 -13.35 -2.22 -10.56
CA GLU A 406 -13.81 -2.38 -11.94
C GLU A 406 -15.20 -3.06 -12.01
N MET A 407 -15.50 -3.97 -11.08
CA MET A 407 -16.82 -4.60 -10.98
C MET A 407 -17.89 -3.58 -10.54
N PHE A 408 -17.58 -2.76 -9.54
CA PHE A 408 -18.47 -1.65 -9.15
C PHE A 408 -18.64 -0.64 -10.28
N GLU A 409 -17.56 -0.31 -11.00
CA GLU A 409 -17.62 0.58 -12.17
C GLU A 409 -18.61 0.07 -13.19
N GLN A 410 -18.56 -1.22 -13.53
CA GLN A 410 -19.44 -1.82 -14.51
C GLN A 410 -20.92 -1.67 -14.10
N ILE A 411 -21.27 -1.96 -12.85
CA ILE A 411 -22.64 -1.82 -12.34
C ILE A 411 -23.08 -0.35 -12.33
N ILE A 412 -22.23 0.57 -11.84
CA ILE A 412 -22.53 2.01 -11.86
C ILE A 412 -22.75 2.52 -13.29
N ARG A 413 -21.92 2.08 -14.23
CA ARG A 413 -21.98 2.47 -15.64
C ARG A 413 -23.29 2.05 -16.31
N GLU A 414 -23.79 0.88 -16.01
CA GLU A 414 -25.06 0.39 -16.54
C GLU A 414 -26.28 0.95 -15.79
N GLY A 415 -26.07 1.73 -14.72
CA GLY A 415 -27.16 2.26 -13.88
C GLY A 415 -27.79 1.20 -12.98
N GLY A 416 -27.05 0.11 -12.72
CA GLY A 416 -27.50 -1.02 -11.92
C GLY A 416 -27.62 -0.69 -10.44
N THR A 417 -28.07 -1.67 -9.67
CA THR A 417 -28.45 -1.59 -8.28
C THR A 417 -27.51 -2.41 -7.39
N VAL A 418 -27.68 -2.32 -6.08
CA VAL A 418 -26.97 -3.16 -5.11
C VAL A 418 -27.34 -4.64 -5.24
N TYR A 419 -28.51 -4.96 -5.81
CA TYR A 419 -28.93 -6.34 -6.07
C TYR A 419 -28.15 -6.95 -7.21
N ASP A 420 -27.79 -6.17 -8.24
CA ASP A 420 -26.95 -6.64 -9.35
C ASP A 420 -25.55 -7.06 -8.84
N LEU A 421 -25.08 -6.47 -7.72
CA LEU A 421 -23.83 -6.92 -7.08
C LEU A 421 -23.96 -8.36 -6.51
N THR A 422 -25.15 -8.76 -6.09
CA THR A 422 -25.40 -10.10 -5.54
C THR A 422 -25.43 -11.19 -6.61
N GLU A 423 -25.76 -10.81 -7.84
CA GLU A 423 -25.87 -11.70 -9.00
C GLU A 423 -24.54 -11.89 -9.76
N LEU A 424 -23.49 -11.14 -9.38
CA LEU A 424 -22.18 -11.28 -10.03
C LEU A 424 -21.58 -12.65 -9.78
N GLU A 425 -21.29 -13.39 -10.84
CA GLU A 425 -20.52 -14.63 -10.81
C GLU A 425 -19.02 -14.33 -10.87
N HIS A 426 -18.34 -14.48 -9.75
CA HIS A 426 -16.91 -14.25 -9.70
C HIS A 426 -16.13 -15.52 -10.07
N ALA A 427 -15.06 -15.37 -10.85
CA ALA A 427 -14.09 -16.43 -11.02
C ALA A 427 -13.46 -16.75 -9.65
N TYR A 428 -13.76 -17.91 -9.10
CA TYR A 428 -13.35 -18.32 -7.77
C TYR A 428 -12.37 -19.51 -7.82
N ALA A 429 -11.27 -19.31 -7.15
CA ALA A 429 -10.44 -20.35 -6.53
C ALA A 429 -9.76 -19.72 -5.31
N PRO A 430 -9.37 -20.49 -4.28
CA PRO A 430 -8.87 -19.95 -3.01
C PRO A 430 -7.78 -18.88 -3.12
N PRO A 431 -6.81 -18.95 -4.06
CA PRO A 431 -5.77 -17.91 -4.21
C PRO A 431 -6.26 -16.58 -4.78
N TYR A 432 -7.45 -16.52 -5.40
CA TYR A 432 -7.89 -15.36 -6.19
C TYR A 432 -9.08 -14.60 -5.60
N SER A 433 -9.93 -15.31 -4.84
CA SER A 433 -11.17 -14.74 -4.30
C SER A 433 -11.70 -15.57 -3.15
N SER A 434 -12.89 -15.24 -2.67
CA SER A 434 -13.70 -16.05 -1.78
C SER A 434 -14.95 -16.52 -2.52
N ALA A 435 -15.56 -17.64 -2.13
CA ALA A 435 -16.82 -18.11 -2.71
C ALA A 435 -17.94 -17.08 -2.59
N LYS A 436 -17.89 -16.24 -1.53
CA LYS A 436 -18.68 -15.00 -1.40
C LYS A 436 -17.70 -13.85 -1.49
N ASP A 437 -17.47 -13.33 -2.70
CA ASP A 437 -16.54 -12.21 -2.91
C ASP A 437 -16.99 -10.98 -2.09
N PRO A 438 -16.08 -10.16 -1.58
CA PRO A 438 -16.43 -8.91 -0.90
C PRO A 438 -17.38 -7.99 -1.67
N VAL A 439 -17.42 -8.07 -3.02
CA VAL A 439 -18.40 -7.33 -3.84
C VAL A 439 -19.81 -7.88 -3.64
N ASN A 440 -20.00 -9.21 -3.69
CA ASN A 440 -21.30 -9.80 -3.38
C ASN A 440 -21.71 -9.47 -1.93
N MET A 441 -20.76 -9.55 -0.99
CA MET A 441 -21.03 -9.20 0.42
C MET A 441 -21.49 -7.77 0.59
N ALA A 442 -20.91 -6.82 -0.16
CA ALA A 442 -21.36 -5.42 -0.15
C ALA A 442 -22.80 -5.30 -0.66
N GLY A 443 -23.17 -6.06 -1.69
CA GLY A 443 -24.54 -6.16 -2.20
C GLY A 443 -25.51 -6.72 -1.14
N TYR A 444 -25.17 -7.84 -0.49
CA TYR A 444 -26.00 -8.42 0.58
C TYR A 444 -26.20 -7.47 1.76
N VAL A 445 -25.16 -6.80 2.21
CA VAL A 445 -25.24 -5.82 3.31
C VAL A 445 -26.18 -4.67 2.92
N ALA A 446 -26.03 -4.14 1.70
CA ALA A 446 -26.89 -3.05 1.22
C ALA A 446 -28.35 -3.47 1.02
N GLY A 447 -28.59 -4.69 0.48
CA GLY A 447 -29.93 -5.28 0.36
C GLY A 447 -30.62 -5.39 1.71
N ASN A 448 -29.95 -5.94 2.72
CA ASN A 448 -30.49 -6.04 4.08
C ASN A 448 -30.89 -4.69 4.69
N ILE A 449 -30.15 -3.61 4.35
CA ILE A 449 -30.48 -2.25 4.80
C ILE A 449 -31.73 -1.74 4.07
N LEU A 450 -31.82 -1.89 2.75
CA LEU A 450 -32.96 -1.43 1.94
C LEU A 450 -34.25 -2.17 2.29
N GLU A 451 -34.15 -3.46 2.57
CA GLU A 451 -35.29 -4.31 2.96
C GLU A 451 -35.72 -4.11 4.43
N GLY A 452 -35.01 -3.23 5.16
CA GLY A 452 -35.33 -2.96 6.57
C GLY A 452 -35.00 -4.10 7.52
N GLN A 453 -34.23 -5.10 7.08
CA GLN A 453 -33.78 -6.21 7.93
C GLN A 453 -32.80 -5.77 9.01
N VAL A 454 -32.11 -4.66 8.78
CA VAL A 454 -31.20 -4.03 9.75
C VAL A 454 -31.23 -2.51 9.58
N ARG A 455 -31.31 -1.80 10.70
CA ARG A 455 -31.04 -0.36 10.75
C ARG A 455 -29.58 -0.16 11.05
N ILE A 456 -28.96 0.82 10.40
CA ILE A 456 -27.55 1.12 10.62
C ILE A 456 -27.37 2.50 11.25
N ILE A 457 -26.23 2.69 11.89
CA ILE A 457 -25.69 3.97 12.37
C ILE A 457 -24.24 4.09 11.89
N HIS A 458 -23.79 5.32 11.65
CA HIS A 458 -22.43 5.58 11.20
C HIS A 458 -21.54 6.07 12.36
N TRP A 459 -20.25 5.90 12.20
CA TRP A 459 -19.24 6.24 13.20
C TRP A 459 -19.34 7.69 13.71
N ARG A 460 -19.78 8.64 12.86
CA ARG A 460 -19.93 10.06 13.24
C ARG A 460 -21.06 10.29 14.23
N GLU A 461 -22.08 9.47 14.18
CA GLU A 461 -23.29 9.61 14.99
C GLU A 461 -23.09 9.05 16.40
N ILE A 462 -22.02 8.26 16.62
CA ILE A 462 -21.74 7.65 17.94
C ILE A 462 -21.55 8.71 19.03
N ALA A 463 -20.85 9.79 18.73
CA ALA A 463 -20.59 10.87 19.70
C ALA A 463 -21.86 11.67 20.10
N SER A 464 -22.92 11.62 19.29
CA SER A 464 -24.19 12.32 19.50
C SER A 464 -25.30 11.42 20.05
N LEU A 465 -24.99 10.18 20.39
CA LEU A 465 -25.98 9.26 20.99
C LEU A 465 -26.42 9.76 22.37
N SER A 466 -27.73 9.70 22.60
CA SER A 466 -28.36 9.96 23.92
C SER A 466 -27.80 8.99 24.97
N ASP A 467 -27.72 9.44 26.21
CA ASP A 467 -27.31 8.60 27.36
C ASP A 467 -28.34 7.47 27.62
N GLU A 468 -29.56 7.61 27.15
CA GLU A 468 -30.57 6.55 27.19
C GLU A 468 -30.25 5.40 26.23
N THR A 469 -29.42 5.61 25.24
CA THR A 469 -29.07 4.58 24.26
C THR A 469 -28.15 3.54 24.91
N LEU A 470 -28.58 2.29 24.92
CA LEU A 470 -27.74 1.16 25.31
C LEU A 470 -26.72 0.85 24.19
N ARG A 471 -25.46 0.71 24.57
CA ARG A 471 -24.33 0.54 23.63
C ARG A 471 -23.67 -0.81 23.90
N ILE A 472 -23.82 -1.77 22.98
CA ILE A 472 -23.38 -3.15 23.16
C ILE A 472 -22.27 -3.49 22.17
N ASP A 473 -21.14 -3.97 22.66
CA ASP A 473 -20.06 -4.54 21.86
C ASP A 473 -20.14 -6.07 21.94
N VAL A 474 -20.46 -6.71 20.81
CA VAL A 474 -20.68 -8.17 20.73
C VAL A 474 -19.43 -8.92 20.31
N ARG A 475 -18.26 -8.32 20.46
CA ARG A 475 -16.98 -9.02 20.30
C ARG A 475 -16.67 -9.91 21.47
N MET A 476 -15.70 -10.82 21.30
CA MET A 476 -15.20 -11.62 22.42
C MET A 476 -14.55 -10.71 23.48
N GLN A 477 -14.51 -11.18 24.72
CA GLN A 477 -13.97 -10.41 25.84
C GLN A 477 -12.52 -9.95 25.60
N ASP A 478 -11.69 -10.81 25.02
CA ASP A 478 -10.29 -10.47 24.71
C ASP A 478 -10.18 -9.36 23.65
N GLU A 479 -11.04 -9.39 22.62
CA GLU A 479 -11.11 -8.33 21.60
C GLU A 479 -11.55 -6.99 22.21
N PHE A 480 -12.50 -7.04 23.14
CA PHE A 480 -12.99 -5.87 23.86
C PHE A 480 -11.90 -5.27 24.77
N ALA A 481 -11.17 -6.11 25.51
CA ALA A 481 -10.07 -5.71 26.38
C ALA A 481 -8.91 -5.05 25.62
N MET A 482 -8.67 -5.42 24.36
CA MET A 482 -7.68 -4.76 23.49
C MET A 482 -8.09 -3.36 23.01
N GLY A 483 -9.28 -2.90 23.38
CA GLY A 483 -9.80 -1.58 23.06
C GLY A 483 -11.22 -1.63 22.52
N THR A 484 -12.04 -0.67 22.94
CA THR A 484 -13.44 -0.55 22.53
C THR A 484 -13.84 0.91 22.30
N ILE A 485 -15.07 1.12 21.85
CA ILE A 485 -15.69 2.45 21.75
C ILE A 485 -16.10 2.88 23.16
N PRO A 486 -15.74 4.08 23.63
CA PRO A 486 -16.13 4.56 24.96
C PRO A 486 -17.64 4.48 25.20
N GLY A 487 -18.02 3.94 26.37
CA GLY A 487 -19.41 3.81 26.76
C GLY A 487 -20.13 2.56 26.25
N PHE A 488 -19.44 1.68 25.52
CA PHE A 488 -19.98 0.38 25.13
C PHE A 488 -19.71 -0.65 26.24
N VAL A 489 -20.69 -1.53 26.48
CA VAL A 489 -20.56 -2.69 27.35
C VAL A 489 -20.36 -3.95 26.52
N ASN A 490 -19.59 -4.90 27.03
CA ASN A 490 -19.35 -6.14 26.31
C ASN A 490 -20.40 -7.21 26.67
N ILE A 491 -21.10 -7.69 25.68
CA ILE A 491 -21.92 -8.89 25.71
C ILE A 491 -21.60 -9.68 24.45
N PRO A 492 -20.74 -10.71 24.53
CA PRO A 492 -20.38 -11.50 23.37
C PRO A 492 -21.58 -12.05 22.62
N LEU A 493 -21.52 -12.11 21.27
CA LEU A 493 -22.65 -12.55 20.44
C LEU A 493 -23.22 -13.90 20.86
N ASP A 494 -22.34 -14.83 21.21
CA ASP A 494 -22.71 -16.20 21.55
C ASP A 494 -23.45 -16.28 22.91
N GLU A 495 -23.21 -15.33 23.81
CA GLU A 495 -23.86 -15.20 25.13
C GLU A 495 -25.11 -14.29 25.09
N LEU A 496 -25.28 -13.50 24.02
CA LEU A 496 -26.35 -12.49 23.93
C LEU A 496 -27.75 -13.03 24.22
N ARG A 497 -28.05 -14.26 23.84
CA ARG A 497 -29.35 -14.88 24.07
C ARG A 497 -29.65 -15.13 25.53
N GLU A 498 -28.64 -15.34 26.36
CA GLU A 498 -28.74 -15.55 27.79
C GLU A 498 -29.04 -14.24 28.54
N HIS A 499 -28.68 -13.09 27.97
CA HIS A 499 -28.86 -11.76 28.53
C HIS A 499 -30.10 -11.01 28.03
N LEU A 500 -30.95 -11.61 27.17
CA LEU A 500 -32.10 -10.91 26.58
C LEU A 500 -33.09 -10.36 27.59
N ASP A 501 -33.32 -11.07 28.70
CA ASP A 501 -34.26 -10.65 29.76
C ASP A 501 -33.71 -9.54 30.66
N GLU A 502 -32.37 -9.31 30.63
CA GLU A 502 -31.72 -8.24 31.38
C GLU A 502 -31.73 -6.90 30.58
N LEU A 503 -31.97 -6.97 29.27
CA LEU A 503 -31.92 -5.79 28.41
C LEU A 503 -33.26 -5.05 28.41
N PRO A 504 -33.26 -3.71 28.57
CA PRO A 504 -34.48 -2.89 28.55
C PRO A 504 -35.05 -2.81 27.12
N ARG A 505 -36.27 -3.34 26.92
CA ARG A 505 -36.93 -3.45 25.60
C ARG A 505 -37.28 -2.11 24.97
N GLU A 506 -37.57 -1.11 25.80
CA GLU A 506 -38.03 0.21 25.37
C GLU A 506 -36.90 1.19 25.03
N ARG A 507 -35.68 0.84 25.36
CA ARG A 507 -34.52 1.72 25.11
C ARG A 507 -33.92 1.48 23.73
N PRO A 508 -33.47 2.54 23.03
CA PRO A 508 -32.67 2.38 21.80
C PRO A 508 -31.39 1.59 22.07
N ILE A 509 -31.05 0.69 21.19
CA ILE A 509 -29.84 -0.14 21.28
C ILE A 509 -28.95 0.11 20.07
N VAL A 510 -27.67 0.38 20.29
CA VAL A 510 -26.63 0.42 19.25
C VAL A 510 -25.67 -0.73 19.50
N VAL A 511 -25.50 -1.56 18.48
CA VAL A 511 -24.63 -2.74 18.53
C VAL A 511 -23.39 -2.49 17.68
N THR A 512 -22.23 -2.87 18.19
CA THR A 512 -20.97 -2.92 17.41
C THR A 512 -20.32 -4.30 17.49
N CYS A 513 -19.48 -4.60 16.52
CA CYS A 513 -18.49 -5.67 16.57
C CYS A 513 -17.23 -5.22 15.84
N ALA A 514 -16.32 -6.13 15.47
CA ALA A 514 -15.10 -5.75 14.75
C ALA A 514 -15.38 -5.07 13.41
N VAL A 515 -16.26 -5.67 12.56
CA VAL A 515 -16.43 -5.26 11.13
C VAL A 515 -17.89 -5.10 10.69
N GLY A 516 -18.87 -5.35 11.58
CA GLY A 516 -20.31 -5.19 11.29
C GLY A 516 -21.09 -6.50 11.19
N LEU A 517 -20.48 -7.64 10.88
CA LEU A 517 -21.20 -8.91 10.67
C LEU A 517 -21.84 -9.46 11.96
N ARG A 518 -21.06 -9.62 13.05
CA ARG A 518 -21.58 -10.07 14.34
C ARG A 518 -22.61 -9.08 14.89
N GLY A 519 -22.40 -7.77 14.65
CA GLY A 519 -23.38 -6.73 15.01
C GLY A 519 -24.70 -6.88 14.25
N TYR A 520 -24.66 -7.22 12.96
CA TYR A 520 -25.85 -7.56 12.18
C TYR A 520 -26.61 -8.76 12.77
N LEU A 521 -25.90 -9.85 13.09
CA LEU A 521 -26.50 -11.04 13.70
C LEU A 521 -27.15 -10.71 15.06
N ALA A 522 -26.47 -9.91 15.88
CA ALA A 522 -27.02 -9.44 17.15
C ALA A 522 -28.28 -8.60 16.97
N CYS A 523 -28.28 -7.66 15.99
CA CYS A 523 -29.50 -6.88 15.66
C CYS A 523 -30.66 -7.79 15.24
N ARG A 524 -30.39 -8.85 14.44
CA ARG A 524 -31.43 -9.81 14.06
C ARG A 524 -31.98 -10.59 15.23
N ILE A 525 -31.10 -11.03 16.17
CA ILE A 525 -31.51 -11.69 17.40
C ILE A 525 -32.42 -10.76 18.21
N LEU A 526 -31.96 -9.56 18.53
CA LEU A 526 -32.69 -8.58 19.33
C LEU A 526 -34.05 -8.23 18.70
N THR A 527 -34.08 -7.89 17.39
CA THR A 527 -35.30 -7.50 16.70
C THR A 527 -36.33 -8.64 16.70
N GLN A 528 -35.91 -9.89 16.50
CA GLN A 528 -36.80 -11.05 16.52
C GLN A 528 -37.30 -11.40 17.93
N HIS A 529 -36.67 -10.89 18.96
CA HIS A 529 -37.11 -11.00 20.36
C HIS A 529 -37.88 -9.76 20.85
N GLY A 530 -38.31 -8.88 19.94
CA GLY A 530 -39.24 -7.79 20.22
C GLY A 530 -38.59 -6.45 20.59
N PHE A 531 -37.26 -6.27 20.44
CA PHE A 531 -36.61 -4.98 20.59
C PHE A 531 -36.85 -4.13 19.30
N THR A 532 -37.39 -2.93 19.45
CA THR A 532 -37.93 -2.14 18.34
C THR A 532 -36.93 -1.15 17.70
N ASP A 533 -36.02 -0.57 18.50
CA ASP A 533 -35.00 0.36 18.00
C ASP A 533 -33.59 -0.19 18.22
N VAL A 534 -33.19 -1.08 17.31
CA VAL A 534 -31.87 -1.71 17.31
C VAL A 534 -31.11 -1.28 16.04
N ARG A 535 -29.91 -0.77 16.20
CA ARG A 535 -29.05 -0.28 15.12
C ARG A 535 -27.67 -0.90 15.16
N ASN A 536 -27.16 -1.30 14.00
CA ASN A 536 -25.80 -1.82 13.83
C ASN A 536 -24.84 -0.72 13.42
N LEU A 537 -23.70 -0.60 14.08
CA LEU A 537 -22.62 0.29 13.64
C LEU A 537 -22.01 -0.23 12.32
N SER A 538 -22.31 0.47 11.23
CA SER A 538 -21.83 0.10 9.91
C SER A 538 -20.31 0.13 9.84
N GLY A 539 -19.67 -0.99 9.46
CA GLY A 539 -18.21 -1.16 9.45
C GLY A 539 -17.57 -1.39 10.82
N GLY A 540 -18.38 -1.39 11.91
CA GLY A 540 -17.98 -1.76 13.26
C GLY A 540 -16.84 -0.93 13.84
N TYR A 541 -16.16 -1.51 14.83
CA TYR A 541 -15.02 -0.92 15.52
C TYR A 541 -13.87 -0.55 14.57
N THR A 542 -13.62 -1.34 13.53
CA THR A 542 -12.55 -1.09 12.55
C THR A 542 -12.72 0.25 11.86
N THR A 543 -13.93 0.55 11.35
CA THR A 543 -14.20 1.84 10.70
C THR A 543 -14.19 2.98 11.72
N TRP A 544 -14.81 2.80 12.87
CA TRP A 544 -14.83 3.81 13.92
C TRP A 544 -13.42 4.18 14.37
N ARG A 545 -12.60 3.19 14.72
CA ARG A 545 -11.21 3.40 15.17
C ARG A 545 -10.37 4.14 14.12
N SER A 546 -10.49 3.74 12.85
CA SER A 546 -9.74 4.41 11.78
C SER A 546 -10.17 5.86 11.60
N ALA A 547 -11.48 6.13 11.67
CA ALA A 547 -12.02 7.46 11.43
C ALA A 547 -11.89 8.43 12.62
N THR A 548 -11.69 7.92 13.85
CA THR A 548 -11.58 8.72 15.08
C THR A 548 -10.16 8.77 15.65
N ALA A 549 -9.25 7.93 15.13
CA ALA A 549 -7.87 7.95 15.58
C ALA A 549 -7.23 9.31 15.24
N PRO A 550 -6.54 9.95 16.20
CA PRO A 550 -5.78 11.14 15.90
C PRO A 550 -4.67 10.81 14.89
N VAL A 551 -4.44 11.71 13.95
CA VAL A 551 -3.24 11.65 13.10
C VAL A 551 -2.05 11.92 14.00
N ALA A 552 -1.08 11.01 14.01
CA ALA A 552 0.11 11.16 14.85
C ALA A 552 0.83 12.46 14.50
N GLU A 553 1.15 13.27 15.50
CA GLU A 553 1.91 14.49 15.26
C GLU A 553 3.30 14.15 14.68
N PRO A 554 3.69 14.79 13.57
CA PRO A 554 5.01 14.61 13.02
C PRO A 554 6.08 15.03 14.05
N ARG A 555 7.04 14.13 14.29
CA ARG A 555 8.12 14.41 15.25
C ARG A 555 9.05 15.44 14.66
N GLU A 556 9.17 16.60 15.29
CA GLU A 556 10.24 17.56 15.01
C GLU A 556 11.58 16.91 15.33
N GLY A 557 12.51 16.94 14.36
CA GLY A 557 13.80 16.29 14.48
C GLY A 557 14.68 16.93 15.54
N GLY A 558 14.75 16.34 16.71
CA GLY A 558 15.88 16.46 17.61
C GLY A 558 16.91 15.40 17.24
N ALA A 559 18.09 15.81 16.81
CA ALA A 559 19.27 14.94 16.79
C ALA A 559 19.50 14.46 18.22
N CYS A 560 19.19 13.20 18.51
CA CYS A 560 19.62 12.56 19.75
C CYS A 560 21.13 12.34 19.66
N SER A 561 21.92 13.25 20.22
CA SER A 561 23.30 13.01 20.58
C SER A 561 23.31 12.10 21.82
N CYS A 562 23.18 10.80 21.60
CA CYS A 562 23.52 9.80 22.63
C CYS A 562 24.86 9.21 22.25
N ASP A 563 25.88 9.68 22.94
CA ASP A 563 27.21 9.08 22.99
C ASP A 563 27.09 7.74 23.71
N CYS A 564 26.86 6.66 22.98
CA CYS A 564 26.86 5.30 23.52
C CYS A 564 28.26 4.73 23.35
N GLY A 565 29.11 5.02 24.33
CA GLY A 565 30.37 4.30 24.51
C GLY A 565 30.10 2.80 24.62
N SER A 566 30.84 2.04 23.85
CA SER A 566 30.92 0.59 23.87
C SER A 566 31.30 0.06 25.26
N ALA A 567 30.32 -0.39 26.03
CA ALA A 567 30.53 -1.17 27.23
C ALA A 567 30.08 -2.61 26.96
N GLN A 568 31.04 -3.52 26.89
CA GLN A 568 30.80 -4.94 26.95
C GLN A 568 30.19 -5.30 28.33
N PRO A 569 29.22 -6.22 28.39
CA PRO A 569 28.65 -6.64 29.66
C PRO A 569 29.70 -7.43 30.45
N GLN A 570 30.10 -6.92 31.61
CA GLN A 570 30.88 -7.67 32.59
C GLN A 570 29.99 -8.77 33.20
N GLN A 571 30.46 -9.99 33.17
CA GLN A 571 29.90 -11.14 33.91
C GLN A 571 29.92 -10.83 35.40
N LYS A 572 28.79 -10.50 35.98
CA LYS A 572 28.58 -10.55 37.43
C LYS A 572 27.82 -11.83 37.77
N SER A 573 28.35 -12.56 38.73
CA SER A 573 27.79 -13.81 39.26
C SER A 573 26.45 -13.59 39.96
N CYS A 574 25.51 -14.53 39.75
CA CYS A 574 24.17 -14.58 40.30
C CYS A 574 24.15 -14.77 41.84
N SER A 575 24.59 -13.80 42.62
CA SER A 575 24.60 -13.92 44.09
C SER A 575 23.87 -12.80 44.87
N GLU A 576 23.17 -11.86 44.19
CA GLU A 576 22.38 -10.87 44.91
C GLU A 576 20.92 -10.94 44.47
N VAL A 577 20.14 -11.82 45.08
CA VAL A 577 18.68 -11.87 45.01
C VAL A 577 18.12 -10.86 46.00
N SER A 578 17.51 -9.75 45.53
CA SER A 578 16.78 -8.82 46.39
C SER A 578 15.45 -9.43 46.85
N ALA A 579 14.89 -8.94 47.95
CA ALA A 579 13.71 -9.50 48.65
C ALA A 579 12.37 -9.46 47.83
N HIS A 580 12.38 -9.07 46.52
CA HIS A 580 11.22 -8.97 45.65
C HIS A 580 11.47 -9.56 44.25
N THR A 581 12.10 -10.72 44.17
CA THR A 581 12.31 -11.43 42.89
C THR A 581 11.27 -12.55 42.76
N LEU A 582 10.45 -12.50 41.67
CA LEU A 582 9.53 -13.58 41.32
C LEU A 582 10.31 -14.72 40.65
N GLU A 583 10.29 -15.92 41.24
CA GLU A 583 10.88 -17.10 40.61
C GLU A 583 9.85 -17.85 39.79
N VAL A 584 10.22 -18.19 38.54
CA VAL A 584 9.38 -18.90 37.57
C VAL A 584 10.13 -20.11 37.06
N ASP A 585 9.54 -21.30 37.18
CA ASP A 585 10.05 -22.54 36.63
C ASP A 585 9.36 -22.85 35.29
N ALA A 586 10.10 -22.79 34.21
CA ALA A 586 9.70 -23.17 32.86
C ALA A 586 10.45 -24.42 32.36
N CYS A 587 11.01 -25.22 33.27
CA CYS A 587 11.68 -26.48 32.93
C CYS A 587 10.68 -27.47 32.31
N GLY A 588 11.13 -28.19 31.30
CA GLY A 588 10.30 -29.14 30.55
C GLY A 588 9.39 -28.52 29.45
N LEU A 589 9.31 -27.18 29.38
CA LEU A 589 8.67 -26.51 28.28
C LEU A 589 9.63 -26.35 27.09
N MET A 590 9.13 -26.56 25.88
CA MET A 590 9.83 -26.35 24.60
C MET A 590 9.40 -25.04 23.95
N CYS A 591 10.26 -24.45 23.12
CA CYS A 591 9.94 -23.24 22.36
C CYS A 591 8.59 -23.39 21.61
N PRO A 592 7.66 -22.38 21.71
CA PRO A 592 7.78 -21.07 22.34
C PRO A 592 7.38 -21.04 23.85
N GLY A 593 7.13 -22.19 24.48
CA GLY A 593 6.61 -22.30 25.86
C GLY A 593 7.32 -21.44 26.90
N PRO A 594 8.67 -21.51 27.08
CA PRO A 594 9.40 -20.70 28.04
C PRO A 594 9.25 -19.20 27.80
N VAL A 595 9.20 -18.74 26.54
CA VAL A 595 9.02 -17.32 26.19
C VAL A 595 7.60 -16.86 26.49
N MET A 596 6.60 -17.71 26.27
CA MET A 596 5.20 -17.41 26.62
C MET A 596 5.01 -17.32 28.14
N GLN A 597 5.66 -18.22 28.90
CA GLN A 597 5.64 -18.18 30.36
C GLN A 597 6.36 -16.94 30.90
N LEU A 598 7.50 -16.57 30.29
CA LEU A 598 8.22 -15.34 30.57
C LEU A 598 7.30 -14.12 30.40
N LYS A 599 6.67 -13.99 29.22
CA LYS A 599 5.74 -12.88 28.89
C LYS A 599 4.64 -12.76 29.95
N LYS A 600 3.93 -13.85 30.22
CA LYS A 600 2.83 -13.88 31.20
C LYS A 600 3.28 -13.44 32.60
N SER A 601 4.44 -13.90 33.06
CA SER A 601 4.95 -13.56 34.38
C SER A 601 5.47 -12.11 34.43
N TYR A 602 6.09 -11.63 33.37
CA TYR A 602 6.60 -10.26 33.28
C TYR A 602 5.48 -9.21 33.23
N GLU A 603 4.36 -9.51 32.57
CA GLU A 603 3.19 -8.62 32.52
C GLU A 603 2.63 -8.34 33.94
N GLY A 604 2.66 -9.33 34.83
CA GLY A 604 2.21 -9.22 36.22
C GLY A 604 3.13 -8.43 37.16
N LEU A 605 4.38 -8.13 36.77
CA LEU A 605 5.33 -7.39 37.59
C LEU A 605 5.00 -5.90 37.66
N LYS A 606 5.34 -5.26 38.79
CA LYS A 606 5.38 -3.79 38.90
C LYS A 606 6.72 -3.25 38.40
N PRO A 607 6.78 -1.98 37.96
CA PRO A 607 8.03 -1.33 37.59
C PRO A 607 9.09 -1.45 38.69
N GLY A 608 10.29 -1.86 38.34
CA GLY A 608 11.42 -2.09 39.26
C GLY A 608 11.50 -3.51 39.86
N GLU A 609 10.44 -4.30 39.80
CA GLU A 609 10.47 -5.70 40.26
C GLU A 609 11.27 -6.59 39.31
N GLN A 610 11.79 -7.71 39.84
CA GLN A 610 12.63 -8.63 39.13
C GLN A 610 11.96 -10.00 38.96
N LEU A 611 12.24 -10.64 37.82
CA LEU A 611 11.81 -11.99 37.49
C LEU A 611 13.02 -12.87 37.21
N CYS A 612 13.12 -13.99 37.90
CA CYS A 612 14.09 -15.01 37.63
C CYS A 612 13.41 -16.24 37.03
N ILE A 613 13.68 -16.51 35.74
CA ILE A 613 13.08 -17.66 35.06
C ILE A 613 14.13 -18.69 34.73
N THR A 614 13.78 -19.97 34.97
CA THR A 614 14.63 -21.12 34.68
C THR A 614 13.97 -22.01 33.63
N ALA A 615 14.70 -22.41 32.61
CA ALA A 615 14.23 -23.30 31.55
C ALA A 615 15.29 -24.35 31.20
N THR A 616 14.86 -25.51 30.70
CA THR A 616 15.73 -26.59 30.20
C THR A 616 15.96 -26.52 28.69
N ASP A 617 15.21 -25.68 27.98
CA ASP A 617 15.41 -25.43 26.56
C ASP A 617 16.69 -24.60 26.36
N GLN A 618 17.68 -25.16 25.68
CA GLN A 618 18.97 -24.50 25.45
C GLN A 618 18.89 -23.27 24.55
N ALA A 619 17.87 -23.19 23.67
CA ALA A 619 17.60 -22.00 22.85
C ALA A 619 17.10 -20.84 23.69
N PHE A 620 16.48 -21.08 24.83
CA PHE A 620 15.84 -20.06 25.66
C PHE A 620 16.83 -18.95 26.08
N GLY A 621 18.11 -19.24 26.24
CA GLY A 621 19.12 -18.21 26.56
C GLY A 621 19.22 -17.10 25.49
N ARG A 622 19.10 -17.45 24.22
CA ARG A 622 19.08 -16.49 23.11
C ARG A 622 17.70 -15.87 22.95
N ASP A 623 16.66 -16.67 23.10
CA ASP A 623 15.27 -16.20 22.96
C ASP A 623 14.93 -15.19 24.05
N VAL A 624 15.36 -15.38 25.31
CA VAL A 624 15.14 -14.40 26.37
C VAL A 624 15.90 -13.10 26.13
N ALA A 625 17.14 -13.17 25.62
CA ALA A 625 17.90 -11.98 25.26
C ALA A 625 17.25 -11.19 24.10
N SER A 626 16.77 -11.89 23.08
CA SER A 626 16.04 -11.31 21.95
C SER A 626 14.70 -10.71 22.40
N TRP A 627 13.96 -11.42 23.26
CA TRP A 627 12.70 -10.95 23.81
C TRP A 627 12.88 -9.68 24.66
N CYS A 628 13.92 -9.61 25.50
CA CYS A 628 14.23 -8.42 26.29
C CYS A 628 14.53 -7.21 25.39
N ARG A 629 15.29 -7.39 24.29
CA ARG A 629 15.54 -6.31 23.32
C ARG A 629 14.26 -5.81 22.65
N MET A 630 13.39 -6.72 22.20
CA MET A 630 12.12 -6.38 21.54
C MET A 630 11.12 -5.69 22.47
N THR A 631 11.10 -6.05 23.75
CA THR A 631 10.10 -5.55 24.72
C THR A 631 10.60 -4.37 25.56
N GLY A 632 11.89 -4.03 25.49
CA GLY A 632 12.50 -3.02 26.34
C GLY A 632 12.71 -3.47 27.80
N ALA A 633 12.62 -4.77 28.09
CA ALA A 633 12.92 -5.34 29.39
C ALA A 633 14.43 -5.37 29.64
N GLU A 634 14.86 -5.15 30.86
CA GLU A 634 16.28 -5.18 31.23
C GLU A 634 16.74 -6.58 31.64
N LEU A 635 17.60 -7.21 30.84
CA LEU A 635 18.22 -8.48 31.17
C LEU A 635 19.42 -8.22 32.09
N LEU A 636 19.31 -8.57 33.38
CA LEU A 636 20.35 -8.35 34.41
C LEU A 636 21.42 -9.42 34.41
N SER A 637 21.03 -10.69 34.27
CA SER A 637 21.99 -11.81 34.20
C SER A 637 21.42 -12.97 33.41
N LEU A 638 22.31 -13.74 32.78
CA LEU A 638 22.00 -14.97 32.07
C LEU A 638 23.04 -16.03 32.42
N ASP A 639 22.60 -17.13 33.03
CA ASP A 639 23.42 -18.28 33.33
C ASP A 639 22.93 -19.51 32.56
N THR A 640 23.88 -20.18 31.88
CA THR A 640 23.60 -21.35 31.02
C THR A 640 24.35 -22.59 31.54
N SER A 641 24.49 -22.76 32.85
CA SER A 641 25.22 -23.86 33.47
C SER A 641 24.32 -25.07 33.78
N ASN A 642 24.89 -26.25 33.85
CA ASN A 642 24.25 -27.51 34.29
C ASN A 642 23.00 -27.92 33.46
N GLY A 643 22.99 -27.63 32.11
CA GLY A 643 21.89 -27.99 31.27
C GLY A 643 20.60 -27.17 31.47
N LYS A 644 20.69 -26.10 32.24
CA LYS A 644 19.58 -25.18 32.49
C LYS A 644 19.98 -23.75 32.09
N VAL A 645 18.99 -22.99 31.65
CA VAL A 645 19.12 -21.55 31.36
C VAL A 645 18.38 -20.80 32.46
N LYS A 646 19.10 -19.97 33.23
CA LYS A 646 18.53 -19.12 34.27
C LYS A 646 18.75 -17.66 33.89
N ALA A 647 17.63 -16.92 33.70
CA ALA A 647 17.66 -15.52 33.33
C ALA A 647 17.01 -14.64 34.39
N LEU A 648 17.69 -13.56 34.80
CA LEU A 648 17.20 -12.55 35.73
C LEU A 648 16.87 -11.29 34.93
N ILE A 649 15.61 -10.83 34.99
CA ILE A 649 15.06 -9.76 34.19
C ILE A 649 14.40 -8.75 35.14
N ARG A 650 14.56 -7.43 34.86
CA ARG A 650 13.91 -6.35 35.59
C ARG A 650 12.87 -5.65 34.73
N LYS A 651 11.72 -5.35 35.29
CA LYS A 651 10.70 -4.51 34.65
C LYS A 651 11.08 -3.03 34.81
N GLN A 652 11.32 -2.34 33.71
CA GLN A 652 11.62 -0.92 33.72
C GLN A 652 10.39 -0.09 34.09
N ALA A 653 10.58 1.03 34.79
CA ALA A 653 9.52 2.00 35.04
C ALA A 653 9.10 2.62 33.69
N SER A 654 7.80 2.63 33.41
CA SER A 654 7.27 3.31 32.24
C SER A 654 7.24 4.83 32.46
N GLU A 655 8.39 5.48 32.36
CA GLU A 655 8.45 6.91 32.05
C GLU A 655 8.79 7.03 30.57
N GLY A 656 7.75 7.32 29.77
CA GLY A 656 7.88 7.58 28.35
C GLY A 656 8.00 6.30 27.51
N THR A 657 7.20 6.23 26.45
CA THR A 657 7.24 5.24 25.37
C THR A 657 8.67 4.81 25.10
N PRO A 658 9.00 3.50 25.05
CA PRO A 658 10.35 3.07 24.79
C PRO A 658 10.84 3.70 23.50
N CYS A 659 11.95 4.43 23.59
CA CYS A 659 12.68 4.90 22.42
C CYS A 659 13.07 3.63 21.64
N ARG A 660 12.33 3.29 20.58
CA ARG A 660 12.86 2.37 19.58
C ARG A 660 14.15 3.01 19.09
N PRO A 661 15.29 2.32 19.12
CA PRO A 661 16.49 2.86 18.53
C PRO A 661 16.15 3.26 17.10
N ALA A 662 16.71 4.39 16.66
CA ALA A 662 16.56 4.86 15.28
C ALA A 662 16.71 3.66 14.36
N GLN A 663 15.71 3.39 13.51
CA GLN A 663 15.75 2.31 12.55
C GLN A 663 17.05 2.48 11.76
N ARG A 664 18.06 1.66 12.09
CA ARG A 664 19.08 1.31 11.11
C ARG A 664 18.29 0.84 9.90
N VAL A 665 18.59 1.38 8.74
CA VAL A 665 17.99 0.91 7.48
C VAL A 665 18.10 -0.60 7.53
N ALA A 666 16.96 -1.28 7.63
CA ALA A 666 16.91 -2.73 7.70
C ALA A 666 17.47 -3.23 6.37
N ASP A 667 18.70 -3.75 6.38
CA ASP A 667 19.42 -4.11 5.16
C ASP A 667 19.93 -5.56 5.20
N ASN A 668 19.63 -6.24 6.30
CA ASN A 668 19.89 -7.66 6.48
C ASN A 668 18.88 -8.50 5.68
N LYS A 669 19.21 -9.77 5.46
CA LYS A 669 18.36 -10.72 4.75
C LYS A 669 18.11 -11.93 5.62
N THR A 670 16.89 -12.45 5.67
CA THR A 670 16.59 -13.69 6.35
C THR A 670 15.92 -14.68 5.42
N ILE A 671 16.26 -15.97 5.59
CA ILE A 671 15.73 -17.08 4.79
C ILE A 671 15.33 -18.20 5.76
N VAL A 672 14.04 -18.55 5.77
CA VAL A 672 13.57 -19.78 6.41
C VAL A 672 13.71 -20.92 5.43
N VAL A 673 14.45 -21.95 5.81
CA VAL A 673 14.66 -23.16 5.01
C VAL A 673 13.87 -24.28 5.66
N PHE A 674 12.72 -24.61 5.06
CA PHE A 674 11.79 -25.63 5.54
C PHE A 674 11.97 -26.96 4.83
N SER A 675 12.23 -26.92 3.51
CA SER A 675 12.32 -28.11 2.65
C SER A 675 13.73 -28.66 2.56
N ASP A 676 13.88 -29.99 2.45
CA ASP A 676 15.13 -30.68 2.13
C ASP A 676 15.22 -31.12 0.64
N ASP A 677 14.38 -30.58 -0.22
CA ASP A 677 14.51 -30.82 -1.65
C ASP A 677 15.81 -30.20 -2.20
N LEU A 678 16.58 -30.96 -2.97
CA LEU A 678 17.88 -30.53 -3.51
C LEU A 678 17.80 -29.23 -4.31
N ASP A 679 16.78 -29.06 -5.14
CA ASP A 679 16.57 -27.86 -5.96
C ASP A 679 16.23 -26.63 -5.10
N LYS A 680 15.46 -26.78 -4.04
CA LYS A 680 15.13 -25.72 -3.10
C LYS A 680 16.32 -25.36 -2.21
N ALA A 681 17.06 -26.37 -1.75
CA ALA A 681 18.29 -26.16 -1.00
C ALA A 681 19.34 -25.38 -1.82
N LEU A 682 19.54 -25.75 -3.09
CA LEU A 682 20.40 -25.02 -4.02
C LEU A 682 19.95 -23.55 -4.16
N ALA A 683 18.66 -23.31 -4.38
CA ALA A 683 18.13 -21.96 -4.52
C ALA A 683 18.36 -21.12 -3.25
N SER A 684 18.14 -21.70 -2.05
CA SER A 684 18.35 -21.04 -0.77
C SER A 684 19.79 -20.57 -0.60
N PHE A 685 20.78 -21.42 -0.89
CA PHE A 685 22.19 -21.09 -0.75
C PHE A 685 22.73 -20.19 -1.86
N VAL A 686 22.20 -20.27 -3.08
CA VAL A 686 22.52 -19.31 -4.17
C VAL A 686 22.06 -17.91 -3.79
N ILE A 687 20.84 -17.77 -3.24
CA ILE A 687 20.30 -16.48 -2.79
C ILE A 687 21.10 -15.97 -1.60
N ALA A 688 21.41 -16.82 -0.62
CA ALA A 688 22.18 -16.45 0.56
C ALA A 688 23.59 -15.95 0.20
N ASN A 689 24.31 -16.69 -0.63
CA ASN A 689 25.66 -16.28 -1.10
C ASN A 689 25.61 -15.01 -1.95
N GLY A 690 24.62 -14.88 -2.83
CA GLY A 690 24.40 -13.67 -3.62
C GLY A 690 24.16 -12.45 -2.74
N ALA A 691 23.33 -12.58 -1.71
CA ALA A 691 23.08 -11.50 -0.75
C ALA A 691 24.32 -11.18 0.10
N ALA A 692 25.03 -12.19 0.60
CA ALA A 692 26.26 -12.00 1.39
C ALA A 692 27.37 -11.33 0.58
N SER A 693 27.51 -11.65 -0.71
CA SER A 693 28.51 -11.04 -1.59
C SER A 693 28.32 -9.54 -1.79
N THR A 694 27.12 -9.00 -1.51
CA THR A 694 26.85 -7.55 -1.51
C THR A 694 27.19 -6.85 -0.19
N GLY A 695 27.87 -7.56 0.74
CA GLY A 695 28.27 -7.05 2.06
C GLY A 695 27.11 -6.99 3.08
N LYS A 696 25.98 -7.68 2.79
CA LYS A 696 24.80 -7.72 3.66
C LYS A 696 24.88 -8.90 4.63
N LYS A 697 24.42 -8.69 5.87
CA LYS A 697 24.27 -9.79 6.82
C LYS A 697 23.10 -10.67 6.40
N VAL A 698 23.36 -11.97 6.33
CA VAL A 698 22.37 -12.98 5.93
C VAL A 698 22.20 -13.98 7.07
N THR A 699 20.96 -14.26 7.46
CA THR A 699 20.62 -15.29 8.44
C THR A 699 19.72 -16.33 7.79
N MET A 700 20.10 -17.60 7.86
CA MET A 700 19.30 -18.75 7.42
C MET A 700 18.79 -19.51 8.64
N PHE A 701 17.47 -19.71 8.72
CA PHE A 701 16.82 -20.43 9.80
C PHE A 701 16.27 -21.77 9.30
N PHE A 702 16.87 -22.87 9.77
CA PHE A 702 16.54 -24.23 9.34
C PHE A 702 15.53 -24.86 10.28
N THR A 703 14.39 -25.29 9.75
CA THR A 703 13.30 -25.86 10.51
C THR A 703 12.75 -27.11 9.81
N PHE A 704 12.23 -28.06 10.56
CA PHE A 704 11.69 -29.35 10.07
C PHE A 704 12.64 -30.04 9.06
N TRP A 705 12.18 -30.32 7.84
CA TRP A 705 12.95 -31.02 6.82
C TRP A 705 14.24 -30.28 6.45
N GLY A 706 14.26 -28.93 6.49
CA GLY A 706 15.45 -28.13 6.21
C GLY A 706 16.66 -28.48 7.09
N LEU A 707 16.46 -29.06 8.29
CA LEU A 707 17.53 -29.54 9.15
C LEU A 707 18.40 -30.63 8.49
N ASN A 708 17.85 -31.40 7.55
CA ASN A 708 18.58 -32.45 6.85
C ASN A 708 19.72 -31.90 5.95
N ILE A 709 19.61 -30.64 5.53
CA ILE A 709 20.61 -29.99 4.68
C ILE A 709 21.92 -29.72 5.42
N ILE A 710 21.80 -29.36 6.70
CA ILE A 710 22.92 -28.91 7.56
C ILE A 710 23.45 -30.03 8.47
N LYS A 711 23.11 -31.30 8.20
CA LYS A 711 23.68 -32.46 8.90
C LYS A 711 25.12 -32.76 8.43
N LYS A 712 25.98 -33.21 9.35
CA LYS A 712 27.33 -33.68 9.05
C LYS A 712 27.31 -34.89 8.11
N ARG A 713 28.25 -34.95 7.20
CA ARG A 713 28.41 -36.08 6.29
C ARG A 713 28.84 -37.36 7.02
N GLN A 714 29.68 -37.20 8.05
CA GLN A 714 30.08 -38.31 8.93
C GLN A 714 29.09 -38.36 10.10
N LYS A 715 28.25 -39.42 10.12
CA LYS A 715 27.21 -39.56 11.14
C LYS A 715 27.82 -39.86 12.49
N PRO A 716 27.73 -39.02 13.52
CA PRO A 716 28.16 -39.33 14.86
C PRO A 716 27.27 -40.39 15.50
N VAL A 717 27.82 -41.16 16.40
CA VAL A 717 27.03 -42.10 17.21
C VAL A 717 26.39 -41.31 18.33
N VAL A 718 25.05 -41.13 18.26
CA VAL A 718 24.28 -40.43 19.29
C VAL A 718 23.14 -41.30 19.80
N GLU A 719 22.86 -41.23 21.10
CA GLU A 719 21.71 -41.92 21.69
C GLU A 719 20.40 -41.19 21.28
N LYS A 720 19.45 -41.98 20.76
CA LYS A 720 18.13 -41.48 20.34
C LYS A 720 17.02 -42.36 20.90
N ASP A 721 15.89 -41.75 21.17
CA ASP A 721 14.64 -42.42 21.47
C ASP A 721 14.09 -43.23 20.28
N LEU A 722 13.01 -43.98 20.48
CA LEU A 722 12.41 -44.82 19.44
C LEU A 722 12.03 -44.03 18.19
N PHE A 723 11.40 -42.84 18.37
CA PHE A 723 10.97 -41.99 17.28
C PHE A 723 12.14 -41.34 16.55
N GLY A 724 13.14 -40.84 17.25
CA GLY A 724 14.36 -40.29 16.65
C GLY A 724 15.18 -41.34 15.87
N ARG A 725 15.16 -42.62 16.28
CA ARG A 725 15.75 -43.72 15.49
C ARG A 725 14.95 -43.98 14.21
N MET A 726 13.62 -43.95 14.26
CA MET A 726 12.73 -44.10 13.12
C MET A 726 12.96 -42.98 12.10
N PHE A 727 12.95 -41.74 12.53
CA PHE A 727 13.22 -40.57 11.65
C PHE A 727 14.65 -40.64 11.06
N SER A 728 15.65 -41.06 11.83
CA SER A 728 17.03 -41.21 11.33
C SER A 728 17.17 -42.25 10.24
N TRP A 729 16.27 -43.23 10.18
CA TRP A 729 16.25 -44.28 9.15
C TRP A 729 15.49 -43.83 7.90
N MET A 730 14.43 -42.99 8.05
CA MET A 730 13.56 -42.55 6.98
C MET A 730 14.07 -41.33 6.25
N LEU A 731 14.84 -40.47 6.93
CA LEU A 731 15.27 -39.16 6.41
C LEU A 731 16.67 -39.21 5.83
N PRO A 732 17.00 -38.27 4.89
CA PRO A 732 18.35 -38.11 4.38
C PRO A 732 19.37 -37.91 5.52
N ALA A 733 20.49 -38.63 5.44
CA ALA A 733 21.51 -38.56 6.46
C ALA A 733 22.34 -37.26 6.40
N HIS A 734 22.49 -36.67 5.21
CA HIS A 734 23.20 -35.41 4.96
C HIS A 734 22.83 -34.79 3.60
N SER A 735 23.35 -33.61 3.28
CA SER A 735 23.09 -32.87 2.03
C SER A 735 23.29 -33.69 0.73
N GLY A 736 24.20 -34.63 0.75
CA GLY A 736 24.51 -35.50 -0.41
C GLY A 736 23.40 -36.47 -0.81
N GLU A 737 22.45 -36.74 0.09
CA GLU A 737 21.35 -37.69 -0.12
C GLU A 737 20.02 -37.02 -0.48
N LEU A 738 19.99 -35.70 -0.57
CA LEU A 738 18.78 -34.92 -0.88
C LEU A 738 18.21 -35.28 -2.25
N ARG A 739 16.89 -35.30 -2.33
CA ARG A 739 16.10 -35.66 -3.53
C ARG A 739 15.61 -34.41 -4.21
N LEU A 740 15.27 -34.49 -5.51
CA LEU A 740 14.59 -33.40 -6.21
C LEU A 740 13.11 -33.35 -5.84
N SER A 741 12.56 -32.13 -5.78
CA SER A 741 11.11 -31.89 -5.54
C SER A 741 10.24 -32.51 -6.63
N LYS A 742 10.73 -32.49 -7.88
CA LYS A 742 10.06 -33.08 -9.06
C LYS A 742 11.06 -33.91 -9.85
N MET A 743 10.60 -34.88 -10.59
CA MET A 743 11.42 -35.74 -11.47
C MET A 743 12.52 -36.54 -10.73
N ASN A 744 12.29 -36.91 -9.47
CA ASN A 744 13.30 -37.62 -8.69
C ASN A 744 13.57 -39.05 -9.20
N MET A 745 12.58 -39.71 -9.81
CA MET A 745 12.70 -41.00 -10.50
C MET A 745 13.49 -42.05 -9.69
N GLY A 746 13.16 -42.21 -8.42
CA GLY A 746 13.86 -43.18 -7.53
C GLY A 746 15.31 -42.76 -7.20
N GLY A 747 15.65 -41.45 -7.31
CA GLY A 747 17.00 -40.91 -7.06
C GLY A 747 17.87 -40.74 -8.30
N LEU A 748 17.44 -41.25 -9.47
CA LEU A 748 18.14 -41.02 -10.74
C LEU A 748 18.15 -39.55 -11.12
N GLY A 749 17.04 -38.81 -10.90
CA GLY A 749 16.93 -37.37 -11.19
C GLY A 749 17.94 -36.53 -10.42
N SER A 750 18.10 -36.78 -9.12
CA SER A 750 19.07 -36.04 -8.32
C SER A 750 20.52 -36.34 -8.73
N ARG A 751 20.83 -37.60 -9.11
CA ARG A 751 22.15 -37.96 -9.65
C ARG A 751 22.42 -37.29 -11.01
N MET A 752 21.43 -37.25 -11.89
CA MET A 752 21.51 -36.60 -13.19
C MET A 752 21.71 -35.07 -13.00
N MET A 753 20.97 -34.42 -12.10
CA MET A 753 21.13 -33.00 -11.80
C MET A 753 22.54 -32.67 -11.31
N ARG A 754 23.08 -33.46 -10.36
CA ARG A 754 24.45 -33.29 -9.86
C ARG A 754 25.49 -33.53 -10.95
N TRP A 755 25.27 -34.46 -11.89
CA TRP A 755 26.13 -34.68 -13.04
C TRP A 755 26.08 -33.48 -14.01
N ILE A 756 24.88 -32.94 -14.33
CA ILE A 756 24.70 -31.76 -15.18
C ILE A 756 25.42 -30.54 -14.56
N MET A 757 25.25 -30.32 -13.25
CA MET A 757 25.92 -29.24 -12.56
C MET A 757 27.45 -29.33 -12.68
N ARG A 758 28.02 -30.52 -12.48
CA ARG A 758 29.46 -30.77 -12.68
C ARG A 758 29.92 -30.53 -14.11
N SER A 759 29.14 -30.99 -15.09
CA SER A 759 29.49 -30.84 -16.52
C SER A 759 29.47 -29.37 -16.95
N LYS A 760 28.58 -28.57 -16.33
CA LYS A 760 28.45 -27.12 -16.60
C LYS A 760 29.28 -26.25 -15.66
N LYS A 761 30.13 -26.85 -14.79
CA LYS A 761 30.94 -26.14 -13.79
C LYS A 761 30.10 -25.25 -12.86
N ILE A 762 28.91 -25.74 -12.48
CA ILE A 762 28.06 -25.10 -11.48
C ILE A 762 28.39 -25.72 -10.12
N ASP A 763 28.56 -24.88 -9.10
CA ASP A 763 28.92 -25.29 -7.74
C ASP A 763 27.89 -26.28 -7.16
N SER A 764 28.39 -27.31 -6.47
CA SER A 764 27.55 -28.26 -5.76
C SER A 764 26.91 -27.61 -4.53
N LEU A 765 25.85 -28.24 -4.00
CA LEU A 765 25.24 -27.77 -2.75
C LEU A 765 26.26 -27.69 -1.62
N GLU A 766 27.12 -28.67 -1.50
CA GLU A 766 28.17 -28.73 -0.48
C GLU A 766 29.17 -27.57 -0.61
N GLU A 767 29.48 -27.19 -1.84
CA GLU A 767 30.34 -26.04 -2.13
C GLU A 767 29.64 -24.72 -1.80
N LEU A 768 28.35 -24.59 -2.14
CA LEU A 768 27.57 -23.40 -1.80
C LEU A 768 27.38 -23.24 -0.28
N ILE A 769 27.24 -24.35 0.47
CA ILE A 769 27.20 -24.32 1.94
C ILE A 769 28.53 -23.81 2.49
N ARG A 770 29.68 -24.33 1.98
CA ARG A 770 30.99 -23.89 2.39
C ARG A 770 31.22 -22.38 2.12
N GLN A 771 30.83 -21.92 0.94
CA GLN A 771 30.89 -20.50 0.58
C GLN A 771 30.01 -19.63 1.50
N ALA A 772 28.82 -20.10 1.86
CA ALA A 772 27.95 -19.39 2.78
C ALA A 772 28.59 -19.25 4.18
N GLN A 773 29.26 -20.29 4.67
CA GLN A 773 30.01 -20.25 5.94
C GLN A 773 31.21 -19.28 5.86
N GLU A 774 31.96 -19.30 4.77
CA GLU A 774 33.07 -18.37 4.52
C GLU A 774 32.64 -16.92 4.37
N ASN A 775 31.46 -16.68 3.77
CA ASN A 775 30.87 -15.37 3.63
C ASN A 775 30.18 -14.86 4.91
N GLY A 776 30.25 -15.60 6.01
CA GLY A 776 29.69 -15.20 7.30
C GLY A 776 28.17 -15.28 7.37
N VAL A 777 27.53 -16.13 6.57
CA VAL A 777 26.08 -16.38 6.65
C VAL A 777 25.78 -17.08 7.99
N GLU A 778 24.94 -16.47 8.81
CA GLU A 778 24.51 -17.05 10.09
C GLU A 778 23.50 -18.17 9.83
N MET A 779 23.80 -19.39 10.31
CA MET A 779 22.93 -20.55 10.19
C MET A 779 22.36 -20.90 11.56
N ILE A 780 21.02 -20.90 11.68
CA ILE A 780 20.30 -21.19 12.93
C ILE A 780 19.45 -22.44 12.74
N ALA A 781 19.62 -23.44 13.62
CA ALA A 781 18.78 -24.64 13.67
C ALA A 781 17.67 -24.47 14.70
N CYS A 782 16.42 -24.75 14.30
CA CYS A 782 15.24 -24.66 15.17
C CYS A 782 15.24 -25.82 16.19
N THR A 783 15.37 -25.50 17.49
CA THR A 783 15.42 -26.48 18.58
C THR A 783 14.14 -27.30 18.67
N MET A 784 12.96 -26.70 18.56
CA MET A 784 11.67 -27.39 18.56
C MET A 784 11.63 -28.47 17.45
N SER A 785 12.04 -28.11 16.22
CA SER A 785 12.06 -29.03 15.10
C SER A 785 13.12 -30.14 15.27
N MET A 786 14.24 -29.83 15.90
CA MET A 786 15.27 -30.83 16.23
C MET A 786 14.72 -31.91 17.17
N ASP A 787 13.98 -31.49 18.21
CA ASP A 787 13.38 -32.45 19.15
C ASP A 787 12.28 -33.29 18.55
N VAL A 788 11.38 -32.67 17.77
CA VAL A 788 10.31 -33.40 17.07
C VAL A 788 10.86 -34.44 16.10
N MET A 789 11.96 -34.11 15.40
CA MET A 789 12.57 -34.98 14.40
C MET A 789 13.70 -35.88 14.94
N GLY A 790 14.02 -35.77 16.22
CA GLY A 790 15.08 -36.52 16.87
C GLY A 790 16.47 -36.22 16.31
N VAL A 791 16.71 -34.96 15.89
CA VAL A 791 18.03 -34.50 15.44
C VAL A 791 18.81 -33.95 16.62
N ARG A 792 20.03 -34.43 16.85
CA ARG A 792 20.90 -33.98 17.94
C ARG A 792 21.91 -32.94 17.43
N GLN A 793 22.35 -32.03 18.31
CA GLN A 793 23.28 -30.97 17.96
C GLN A 793 24.59 -31.51 17.37
N GLU A 794 25.07 -32.63 17.86
CA GLU A 794 26.29 -33.30 17.39
C GLU A 794 26.20 -33.74 15.92
N GLU A 795 24.98 -33.94 15.42
CA GLU A 795 24.71 -34.32 14.01
C GLU A 795 24.78 -33.13 13.07
N LEU A 796 24.71 -31.87 13.57
CA LEU A 796 24.74 -30.66 12.75
C LEU A 796 26.18 -30.25 12.41
N MET A 797 26.35 -29.54 11.30
CA MET A 797 27.61 -28.96 10.86
C MET A 797 28.16 -28.01 11.93
N ASP A 798 29.47 -27.82 11.93
CA ASP A 798 30.10 -26.82 12.78
C ASP A 798 29.63 -25.42 12.33
N ASN A 799 29.61 -24.45 13.26
CA ASN A 799 29.11 -23.09 13.06
C ASN A 799 27.58 -22.94 12.85
N VAL A 800 26.80 -24.01 13.07
CA VAL A 800 25.34 -23.89 13.19
C VAL A 800 24.97 -23.54 14.62
N THR A 801 24.17 -22.50 14.80
CA THR A 801 23.72 -22.07 16.12
C THR A 801 22.33 -22.58 16.40
N LEU A 802 22.03 -22.88 17.68
CA LEU A 802 20.68 -23.27 18.07
C LEU A 802 19.84 -22.02 18.39
N GLY A 803 18.59 -22.00 17.99
CA GLY A 803 17.67 -20.91 18.27
C GLY A 803 16.22 -21.30 18.14
N GLY A 804 15.33 -20.54 18.79
CA GLY A 804 13.89 -20.68 18.65
C GLY A 804 13.28 -19.57 17.77
N VAL A 805 11.95 -19.50 17.76
CA VAL A 805 11.20 -18.52 16.96
C VAL A 805 11.54 -17.08 17.35
N ALA A 806 11.75 -16.79 18.65
CA ALA A 806 12.07 -15.44 19.09
C ALA A 806 13.44 -14.96 18.56
N SER A 807 14.44 -15.85 18.51
CA SER A 807 15.76 -15.56 17.92
C SER A 807 15.65 -15.27 16.42
N TYR A 808 14.78 -15.94 15.69
CA TYR A 808 14.54 -15.68 14.27
C TYR A 808 13.81 -14.35 14.07
N LEU A 809 12.74 -14.08 14.83
CA LEU A 809 11.95 -12.83 14.74
C LEU A 809 12.82 -11.59 15.00
N ASP A 810 13.73 -11.65 15.98
CA ASP A 810 14.69 -10.58 16.24
C ASP A 810 15.56 -10.26 14.99
N ARG A 811 15.96 -11.28 14.23
CA ARG A 811 16.70 -11.08 12.97
C ARG A 811 15.83 -10.52 11.85
N THR A 812 14.53 -10.82 11.83
CA THR A 812 13.61 -10.30 10.82
C THR A 812 13.31 -8.81 11.00
N GLU A 813 13.37 -8.28 12.21
CA GLU A 813 13.19 -6.84 12.46
C GLU A 813 14.31 -5.98 11.85
N GLU A 814 15.52 -6.55 11.69
CA GLU A 814 16.66 -5.89 11.05
C GLU A 814 16.77 -6.23 9.53
N ALA A 815 15.84 -7.01 8.99
CA ALA A 815 15.89 -7.49 7.62
C ALA A 815 14.85 -6.80 6.72
N ASN A 816 15.28 -6.42 5.52
CA ASN A 816 14.39 -5.89 4.48
C ASN A 816 13.97 -6.94 3.43
N LEU A 817 14.48 -8.18 3.56
CA LEU A 817 14.07 -9.32 2.75
C LEU A 817 13.92 -10.54 3.66
N ASN A 818 12.72 -11.11 3.68
CA ASN A 818 12.40 -12.33 4.42
C ASN A 818 11.85 -13.35 3.44
N LEU A 819 12.55 -14.48 3.27
CA LEU A 819 12.15 -15.56 2.37
C LEU A 819 11.80 -16.82 3.15
N PHE A 820 10.82 -17.58 2.63
CA PHE A 820 10.47 -18.90 3.13
C PHE A 820 10.58 -19.89 1.95
N ILE A 821 11.47 -20.90 2.05
CA ILE A 821 11.80 -21.85 0.96
C ILE A 821 11.66 -23.31 1.43
#